data_7e14d3aad830113fdb9f3e87db528782
#
_entry.id   7e14d3aad830113fdb9f3e87db528782
#
_cell.length_a   1.000
_cell.length_b   1.000
_cell.length_c   1.000
_cell.angle_alpha   90.00
_cell.angle_beta   90.00
_cell.angle_gamma   90.00
#
_symmetry.space_group_name_H-M   'P 1'
#
loop_
_entity.id
_entity.type
_entity.pdbx_description
1 polymer ?
#
loop_
_entity_poly.entity_id
_entity_poly.type
_entity_poly.pdbx_seq_one_letter_code
_entity_poly.pdbx_strand_id
1 'polypeptide(L)'
;MNTRLTILFFLFLFSFLSSTYAQTLSGKITDAENNRPLEAVMISVLRGNTTIDYALTDAKGLFSLPWKHSGTLQLNISLLGYKREMRNINAAGTLNLSLQPEAIVLKEVQIRPGRINTRKDTVRYDLAQFASSKDVHIKDVLKKLPGVDVDENGQVKYKGKAIDHYFVEGMDVTGGRYNQINNNLNAKAVKTAEIMENYQSVKALKGKINSEEVALNLKLDPKARDQWIANTTLGAGWSDDNDKLLWEGGLNTLQLGKGKQSVYNYKTNNNGKDLSDEQTILTGSGWQEVPLSGFLSQPGISAPLDKKRLLFNETHTLNGNRMYKWNEDRSLRMQAGYTHDVIRQQRGNTQIYYQPTDTIQIDETYHYRLRSDAANLELRYEDNSNRNYISNRFTMDGEINHGRSEELGQTLRTSRLSAGNYFNLIRNRENSTWEFRSATQYAYQPASLLLEEGKSKFNQHSFYTDNSAAYLRKYNGFTQQYKVGIQGERATMKYTPPTQPNDFNASNLSLYFNPYFQLQRGKWLATLSLALKAQRYFSQQRSFLFFNPSTYLRYKLDYHWTFSLYGSLKRSAGDFSDLYPGLYQTDYRTWRSGNGLFPTSTTQTYNLYGEYKNTVQEFFVTASLTYSRSNRNTLFEQSVSENAIVYTRRELPNHSDSWNLSSTLSKGIYDWHLKASLTLLLSRSNGEQLTRLTDSDPQSLLQTYRYDYLKAEPKIIWSPADLFEAEYHATLGYGGSKIGSDTRLSPLLDFVQRLHLTFSIGQIDLRLSGEHYRNDLGEHTHLNTVFADASLIYKRKKWRLEASLNNLFNKKKYAYTTYSATQSYTSRLNIRPREAMATVNYQF
;
A
#
# COMPACT_ATOMS: atom_id res chain seq x y z
N MET A 1 9.08 -23.60 16.83
CA MET A 1 7.61 -23.77 17.00
C MET A 1 7.32 -25.25 16.88
N ASN A 2 6.86 -25.88 17.93
CA ASN A 2 6.69 -27.33 17.97
C ASN A 2 5.74 -27.80 16.87
N THR A 3 6.10 -28.86 16.18
CA THR A 3 5.30 -29.54 15.14
C THR A 3 3.84 -29.78 15.58
N ARG A 4 3.62 -29.92 16.89
CA ARG A 4 2.29 -30.07 17.52
C ARG A 4 1.43 -28.80 17.40
N LEU A 5 2.01 -27.60 17.47
CA LEU A 5 1.27 -26.34 17.32
C LEU A 5 0.85 -26.10 15.86
N THR A 6 1.69 -26.50 14.93
CA THR A 6 1.39 -26.41 13.47
C THR A 6 0.27 -27.37 13.08
N ILE A 7 0.27 -28.57 13.68
CA ILE A 7 -0.79 -29.56 13.45
C ILE A 7 -2.10 -29.12 14.13
N LEU A 8 -2.04 -28.54 15.30
CA LEU A 8 -3.23 -27.97 15.97
C LEU A 8 -3.82 -26.77 15.21
N PHE A 9 -2.98 -25.94 14.61
CA PHE A 9 -3.44 -24.84 13.76
C PHE A 9 -4.09 -25.35 12.46
N PHE A 10 -3.50 -26.37 11.83
CA PHE A 10 -4.13 -27.03 10.67
C PHE A 10 -5.40 -27.81 11.06
N LEU A 11 -5.44 -28.45 12.21
CA LEU A 11 -6.65 -29.10 12.72
C LEU A 11 -7.73 -28.08 13.11
N PHE A 12 -7.35 -26.91 13.64
CA PHE A 12 -8.28 -25.81 13.90
C PHE A 12 -8.81 -25.19 12.60
N LEU A 13 -7.97 -25.05 11.58
CA LEU A 13 -8.42 -24.63 10.25
C LEU A 13 -9.33 -25.69 9.57
N PHE A 14 -9.06 -26.98 9.81
CA PHE A 14 -9.85 -28.09 9.27
C PHE A 14 -11.15 -28.35 10.06
N SER A 15 -11.21 -27.99 11.33
CA SER A 15 -12.45 -28.12 12.13
C SER A 15 -13.54 -27.12 11.70
N PHE A 16 -13.20 -26.06 10.97
CA PHE A 16 -14.16 -25.18 10.31
C PHE A 16 -14.70 -25.75 8.98
N LEU A 17 -14.17 -26.87 8.51
CA LEU A 17 -14.71 -27.64 7.37
C LEU A 17 -15.73 -28.71 7.81
N SER A 18 -16.29 -28.60 9.00
CA SER A 18 -17.47 -29.38 9.34
C SER A 18 -18.57 -29.03 8.30
N SER A 19 -18.79 -29.93 7.38
CA SER A 19 -19.91 -29.93 6.46
C SER A 19 -21.18 -29.94 7.27
N THR A 20 -21.66 -28.80 7.70
CA THR A 20 -23.07 -28.64 8.00
C THR A 20 -23.78 -28.90 6.70
N TYR A 21 -24.57 -29.94 6.64
CA TYR A 21 -25.54 -30.13 5.57
C TYR A 21 -26.42 -28.89 5.59
N ALA A 22 -26.04 -27.88 4.84
CA ALA A 22 -26.84 -26.69 4.67
C ALA A 22 -28.07 -27.14 3.89
N GLN A 23 -29.24 -27.10 4.53
CA GLN A 23 -30.47 -27.19 3.82
C GLN A 23 -30.44 -26.19 2.67
N THR A 24 -30.89 -26.57 1.50
CA THR A 24 -30.79 -25.74 0.30
C THR A 24 -32.19 -25.39 -0.18
N LEU A 25 -32.48 -24.13 -0.37
CA LEU A 25 -33.62 -23.68 -1.12
C LEU A 25 -33.24 -23.71 -2.60
N SER A 26 -33.88 -24.57 -3.37
CA SER A 26 -33.61 -24.74 -4.79
C SER A 26 -34.94 -24.80 -5.59
N GLY A 27 -34.85 -24.65 -6.89
CA GLY A 27 -36.03 -24.76 -7.72
C GLY A 27 -35.82 -24.32 -9.16
N LYS A 28 -36.92 -24.25 -9.88
CA LYS A 28 -36.96 -23.86 -11.29
C LYS A 28 -37.94 -22.73 -11.51
N ILE A 29 -37.53 -21.72 -12.25
CA ILE A 29 -38.41 -20.61 -12.64
C ILE A 29 -38.59 -20.66 -14.15
N THR A 30 -39.88 -20.60 -14.57
CA THR A 30 -40.26 -20.63 -15.98
C THR A 30 -41.19 -19.47 -16.32
N ASP A 31 -41.37 -19.24 -17.58
CA ASP A 31 -42.35 -18.31 -18.13
C ASP A 31 -43.74 -18.96 -18.10
N ALA A 32 -44.76 -18.26 -17.64
CA ALA A 32 -46.10 -18.78 -17.46
C ALA A 32 -46.85 -18.98 -18.76
N GLU A 33 -46.46 -18.29 -19.85
CA GLU A 33 -47.18 -18.41 -21.14
C GLU A 33 -46.59 -19.52 -22.02
N ASN A 34 -45.30 -19.75 -22.00
CA ASN A 34 -44.63 -20.64 -22.94
C ASN A 34 -43.78 -21.75 -22.27
N ASN A 35 -43.78 -21.82 -20.91
CA ASN A 35 -43.02 -22.76 -20.08
C ASN A 35 -41.49 -22.77 -20.31
N ARG A 36 -40.93 -21.74 -20.97
CA ARG A 36 -39.48 -21.63 -21.14
C ARG A 36 -38.78 -21.30 -19.85
N PRO A 37 -37.58 -21.86 -19.59
CA PRO A 37 -36.82 -21.52 -18.42
C PRO A 37 -36.35 -20.04 -18.49
N LEU A 38 -36.46 -19.34 -17.35
CA LEU A 38 -36.08 -17.94 -17.23
C LEU A 38 -34.70 -17.82 -16.58
N GLU A 39 -33.77 -17.28 -17.33
CA GLU A 39 -32.39 -16.97 -16.87
C GLU A 39 -32.34 -15.62 -16.16
N ALA A 40 -31.47 -15.51 -15.17
CA ALA A 40 -31.21 -14.28 -14.40
C ALA A 40 -32.37 -13.74 -13.59
N VAL A 41 -33.37 -14.60 -13.24
CA VAL A 41 -34.40 -14.24 -12.27
C VAL A 41 -33.76 -14.08 -10.91
N MET A 42 -33.97 -12.95 -10.25
CA MET A 42 -33.44 -12.66 -8.92
C MET A 42 -34.41 -13.16 -7.85
N ILE A 43 -33.95 -14.08 -7.04
CA ILE A 43 -34.63 -14.60 -5.86
C ILE A 43 -33.98 -13.98 -4.63
N SER A 44 -34.60 -12.98 -4.01
CA SER A 44 -34.05 -12.27 -2.83
C SER A 44 -34.79 -12.73 -1.58
N VAL A 45 -34.05 -13.06 -0.53
CA VAL A 45 -34.57 -13.36 0.79
C VAL A 45 -34.65 -12.08 1.60
N LEU A 46 -35.81 -11.73 2.08
CA LEU A 46 -36.07 -10.50 2.82
C LEU A 46 -36.39 -10.82 4.29
N ARG A 47 -35.82 -10.01 5.19
CA ARG A 47 -36.24 -9.88 6.59
C ARG A 47 -36.77 -8.47 6.77
N GLY A 48 -38.09 -8.33 6.83
CA GLY A 48 -38.74 -7.03 6.67
C GLY A 48 -38.46 -6.44 5.29
N ASN A 49 -37.87 -5.26 5.25
CA ASN A 49 -37.52 -4.57 3.99
C ASN A 49 -36.06 -4.77 3.56
N THR A 50 -35.28 -5.58 4.28
CA THR A 50 -33.84 -5.78 4.04
C THR A 50 -33.59 -7.12 3.36
N THR A 51 -32.88 -7.10 2.22
CA THR A 51 -32.38 -8.32 1.55
C THR A 51 -31.21 -8.87 2.36
N ILE A 52 -31.39 -10.11 2.87
CA ILE A 52 -30.38 -10.80 3.67
C ILE A 52 -29.60 -11.88 2.89
N ASP A 53 -30.17 -12.34 1.77
CA ASP A 53 -29.56 -13.32 0.87
C ASP A 53 -30.22 -13.28 -0.51
N TYR A 54 -29.59 -13.86 -1.55
CA TYR A 54 -30.16 -13.94 -2.88
C TYR A 54 -29.54 -15.04 -3.73
N ALA A 55 -30.27 -15.46 -4.76
CA ALA A 55 -29.79 -16.32 -5.84
C ALA A 55 -30.29 -15.81 -7.19
N LEU A 56 -29.60 -16.22 -8.26
CA LEU A 56 -30.02 -15.99 -9.65
C LEU A 56 -30.25 -17.33 -10.33
N THR A 57 -31.27 -17.39 -11.22
CA THR A 57 -31.46 -18.57 -12.06
C THR A 57 -30.38 -18.64 -13.16
N ASP A 58 -29.98 -19.88 -13.48
CA ASP A 58 -29.11 -20.19 -14.63
C ASP A 58 -29.90 -20.23 -15.97
N ALA A 59 -29.23 -20.55 -17.06
CA ALA A 59 -29.84 -20.67 -18.39
C ALA A 59 -30.89 -21.78 -18.51
N LYS A 60 -31.00 -22.69 -17.53
CA LYS A 60 -32.05 -23.72 -17.44
C LYS A 60 -33.16 -23.30 -16.47
N GLY A 61 -33.12 -22.07 -15.97
CA GLY A 61 -34.07 -21.53 -15.00
C GLY A 61 -33.90 -22.08 -13.59
N LEU A 62 -32.81 -22.80 -13.31
CA LEU A 62 -32.52 -23.40 -12.02
C LEU A 62 -31.81 -22.43 -11.09
N PHE A 63 -32.19 -22.43 -9.82
CA PHE A 63 -31.47 -21.72 -8.76
C PHE A 63 -31.21 -22.63 -7.57
N SER A 64 -30.19 -22.28 -6.79
CA SER A 64 -29.84 -22.97 -5.56
C SER A 64 -29.28 -21.96 -4.57
N LEU A 65 -29.85 -21.91 -3.39
CA LEU A 65 -29.44 -21.00 -2.30
C LEU A 65 -29.24 -21.81 -1.02
N PRO A 66 -28.03 -21.85 -0.45
CA PRO A 66 -27.79 -22.48 0.85
C PRO A 66 -28.64 -21.81 1.93
N TRP A 67 -29.53 -22.54 2.55
CA TRP A 67 -30.47 -21.99 3.53
C TRP A 67 -29.83 -22.00 4.93
N LYS A 68 -29.55 -20.83 5.45
CA LYS A 68 -28.96 -20.64 6.78
C LYS A 68 -29.84 -19.80 7.71
N HIS A 69 -31.07 -19.60 7.33
CA HIS A 69 -31.97 -18.67 7.99
C HIS A 69 -33.03 -19.40 8.80
N SER A 70 -33.43 -18.80 9.93
CA SER A 70 -34.51 -19.29 10.81
C SER A 70 -35.64 -18.26 10.88
N GLY A 71 -36.85 -18.76 11.11
CA GLY A 71 -38.07 -17.94 11.18
C GLY A 71 -38.75 -17.71 9.82
N THR A 72 -39.90 -17.07 9.83
CA THR A 72 -40.66 -16.72 8.62
C THR A 72 -39.97 -15.55 7.90
N LEU A 73 -39.53 -15.79 6.67
CA LEU A 73 -38.90 -14.82 5.80
C LEU A 73 -39.73 -14.65 4.53
N GLN A 74 -39.51 -13.58 3.82
CA GLN A 74 -40.17 -13.30 2.56
C GLN A 74 -39.20 -13.44 1.39
N LEU A 75 -39.58 -14.22 0.39
CA LEU A 75 -38.89 -14.26 -0.90
C LEU A 75 -39.50 -13.22 -1.82
N ASN A 76 -38.64 -12.49 -2.46
CA ASN A 76 -38.96 -11.58 -3.54
C ASN A 76 -38.32 -12.12 -4.83
N ILE A 77 -39.15 -12.52 -5.78
CA ILE A 77 -38.77 -13.13 -7.04
C ILE A 77 -39.08 -12.12 -8.15
N SER A 78 -38.07 -11.68 -8.88
CA SER A 78 -38.22 -10.61 -9.87
C SER A 78 -37.33 -10.81 -11.09
N LEU A 79 -37.92 -10.49 -12.24
CA LEU A 79 -37.24 -10.40 -13.52
C LEU A 79 -37.82 -9.22 -14.29
N LEU A 80 -36.97 -8.47 -15.00
CA LEU A 80 -37.44 -7.35 -15.82
C LEU A 80 -38.40 -7.87 -16.94
N GLY A 81 -39.59 -7.29 -17.03
CA GLY A 81 -40.63 -7.76 -17.97
C GLY A 81 -41.57 -8.82 -17.42
N TYR A 82 -41.49 -9.14 -16.15
CA TYR A 82 -42.33 -10.11 -15.47
C TYR A 82 -42.88 -9.54 -14.17
N LYS A 83 -44.11 -9.99 -13.85
CA LYS A 83 -44.79 -9.64 -12.61
C LYS A 83 -44.00 -10.16 -11.42
N ARG A 84 -43.73 -9.26 -10.48
CA ARG A 84 -43.02 -9.57 -9.24
C ARG A 84 -43.82 -10.49 -8.35
N GLU A 85 -43.20 -11.55 -7.84
CA GLU A 85 -43.78 -12.53 -6.96
C GLU A 85 -43.19 -12.42 -5.55
N MET A 86 -44.05 -12.41 -4.54
CA MET A 86 -43.67 -12.35 -3.12
C MET A 86 -44.21 -13.59 -2.41
N ARG A 87 -43.35 -14.35 -1.73
CA ARG A 87 -43.72 -15.58 -1.03
C ARG A 87 -43.13 -15.64 0.37
N ASN A 88 -43.94 -16.03 1.35
CA ASN A 88 -43.40 -16.33 2.68
C ASN A 88 -42.82 -17.74 2.70
N ILE A 89 -41.66 -17.89 3.35
CA ILE A 89 -40.97 -19.16 3.48
C ILE A 89 -40.43 -19.32 4.91
N ASN A 90 -40.59 -20.54 5.45
CA ASN A 90 -40.17 -20.84 6.83
C ASN A 90 -38.99 -21.82 6.88
N ALA A 91 -38.73 -22.55 5.81
CA ALA A 91 -37.67 -23.56 5.74
C ALA A 91 -37.17 -23.72 4.30
N ALA A 92 -36.00 -24.35 4.17
CA ALA A 92 -35.45 -24.78 2.88
C ALA A 92 -36.37 -25.80 2.21
N GLY A 93 -36.35 -25.84 0.89
CA GLY A 93 -37.18 -26.75 0.09
C GLY A 93 -37.04 -26.50 -1.39
N THR A 94 -37.88 -27.20 -2.18
CA THR A 94 -37.89 -26.98 -3.63
C THR A 94 -39.04 -26.04 -3.99
N LEU A 95 -38.72 -24.96 -4.70
CA LEU A 95 -39.66 -23.93 -5.12
C LEU A 95 -39.65 -23.82 -6.65
N ASN A 96 -40.67 -24.36 -7.29
CA ASN A 96 -40.90 -24.22 -8.73
C ASN A 96 -42.01 -23.19 -8.96
N LEU A 97 -41.72 -22.20 -9.82
CA LEU A 97 -42.66 -21.10 -10.09
C LEU A 97 -42.64 -20.72 -11.57
N SER A 98 -43.81 -20.26 -12.05
CA SER A 98 -43.90 -19.65 -13.36
C SER A 98 -44.23 -18.17 -13.18
N LEU A 99 -43.42 -17.30 -13.77
CA LEU A 99 -43.63 -15.85 -13.72
C LEU A 99 -44.49 -15.41 -14.90
N GLN A 100 -45.47 -14.56 -14.63
CA GLN A 100 -46.31 -13.98 -15.67
C GLN A 100 -45.59 -12.81 -16.34
N PRO A 101 -45.53 -12.75 -17.69
CA PRO A 101 -45.09 -11.56 -18.39
C PRO A 101 -45.93 -10.35 -17.99
N GLU A 102 -45.31 -9.23 -17.72
CA GLU A 102 -46.01 -7.98 -17.42
C GLU A 102 -45.40 -6.87 -18.27
N ALA A 103 -46.30 -6.22 -19.06
CA ALA A 103 -45.87 -5.05 -19.84
C ALA A 103 -45.38 -3.96 -18.90
N ILE A 104 -44.16 -3.49 -19.14
CA ILE A 104 -43.50 -2.49 -18.29
C ILE A 104 -44.25 -1.16 -18.43
N VAL A 105 -45.18 -0.90 -17.55
CA VAL A 105 -45.57 0.48 -17.26
C VAL A 105 -44.48 1.01 -16.33
N LEU A 106 -43.62 1.86 -16.85
CA LEU A 106 -42.57 2.52 -16.06
C LEU A 106 -43.19 3.46 -15.03
N LYS A 107 -43.76 2.91 -13.97
CA LYS A 107 -43.89 3.64 -12.72
C LYS A 107 -42.46 3.69 -12.12
N GLU A 108 -41.98 4.89 -11.86
CA GLU A 108 -40.74 5.15 -11.15
C GLU A 108 -40.73 4.34 -9.83
N VAL A 109 -40.12 3.15 -9.90
CA VAL A 109 -39.89 2.36 -8.70
C VAL A 109 -38.70 3.00 -8.03
N GLN A 110 -38.93 3.81 -7.03
CA GLN A 110 -37.90 4.19 -6.08
C GLN A 110 -37.47 2.93 -5.30
N ILE A 111 -36.65 2.10 -5.96
CA ILE A 111 -35.88 1.11 -5.24
C ILE A 111 -34.91 1.94 -4.40
N ARG A 112 -35.10 2.02 -3.10
CA ARG A 112 -34.05 2.49 -2.20
C ARG A 112 -32.93 1.47 -2.34
N PRO A 113 -31.82 1.82 -3.00
CA PRO A 113 -30.71 0.89 -3.15
C PRO A 113 -30.25 0.49 -1.76
N GLY A 114 -29.93 -0.77 -1.55
CA GLY A 114 -29.29 -1.22 -0.33
C GLY A 114 -28.01 -0.40 -0.09
N ARG A 115 -27.56 -0.32 1.15
CA ARG A 115 -26.36 0.37 1.63
C ARG A 115 -25.13 0.11 0.74
N ILE A 116 -25.04 -1.11 0.19
CA ILE A 116 -24.04 -1.53 -0.79
C ILE A 116 -24.77 -2.11 -1.99
N ASN A 117 -24.44 -1.62 -3.18
CA ASN A 117 -24.99 -2.11 -4.44
C ASN A 117 -23.85 -2.57 -5.35
N THR A 118 -23.95 -3.79 -5.89
CA THR A 118 -22.97 -4.33 -6.82
C THR A 118 -23.57 -4.42 -8.20
N ARG A 119 -22.91 -3.80 -9.18
CA ARG A 119 -23.28 -3.92 -10.58
C ARG A 119 -22.07 -4.31 -11.40
N LYS A 120 -22.03 -5.53 -11.92
CA LYS A 120 -20.85 -6.11 -12.59
C LYS A 120 -19.61 -6.01 -11.71
N ASP A 121 -18.56 -5.33 -12.17
CA ASP A 121 -17.30 -5.15 -11.46
C ASP A 121 -17.26 -3.85 -10.61
N THR A 122 -18.41 -3.22 -10.35
CA THR A 122 -18.49 -2.00 -9.54
C THR A 122 -19.30 -2.24 -8.28
N VAL A 123 -18.68 -1.99 -7.14
CA VAL A 123 -19.31 -1.96 -5.81
C VAL A 123 -19.53 -0.51 -5.41
N ARG A 124 -20.77 -0.13 -5.21
CA ARG A 124 -21.17 1.22 -4.84
C ARG A 124 -21.65 1.26 -3.40
N TYR A 125 -21.07 2.16 -2.61
CA TYR A 125 -21.45 2.45 -1.24
C TYR A 125 -22.20 3.78 -1.18
N ASP A 126 -23.38 3.78 -0.57
CA ASP A 126 -24.10 5.00 -0.21
C ASP A 126 -23.50 5.53 1.11
N LEU A 127 -22.71 6.58 1.04
CA LEU A 127 -21.93 7.06 2.18
C LEU A 127 -22.79 7.59 3.32
N ALA A 128 -23.99 8.05 3.04
CA ALA A 128 -24.94 8.48 4.08
C ALA A 128 -25.31 7.37 5.07
N GLN A 129 -25.23 6.10 4.63
CA GLN A 129 -25.54 4.92 5.46
C GLN A 129 -24.35 4.49 6.35
N PHE A 130 -23.16 5.07 6.16
CA PHE A 130 -21.93 4.75 6.89
C PHE A 130 -21.39 5.93 7.69
N ALA A 131 -21.75 7.15 7.25
CA ALA A 131 -21.28 8.37 7.89
C ALA A 131 -22.03 8.63 9.20
N SER A 132 -21.30 9.20 10.16
CA SER A 132 -21.84 9.73 11.41
C SER A 132 -21.60 11.23 11.50
N SER A 133 -22.22 11.89 12.47
CA SER A 133 -22.00 13.33 12.76
C SER A 133 -20.56 13.66 13.17
N LYS A 134 -19.78 12.63 13.53
CA LYS A 134 -18.39 12.71 13.98
C LYS A 134 -17.40 12.78 12.83
N ASP A 135 -17.79 12.27 11.66
CA ASP A 135 -16.93 12.22 10.48
C ASP A 135 -16.73 13.62 9.90
N VAL A 136 -15.50 14.05 9.85
CA VAL A 136 -15.13 15.39 9.35
C VAL A 136 -14.67 15.29 7.90
N HIS A 137 -13.79 14.36 7.62
CA HIS A 137 -13.17 14.18 6.30
C HIS A 137 -13.59 12.85 5.66
N ILE A 138 -13.48 12.78 4.36
CA ILE A 138 -13.91 11.59 3.62
C ILE A 138 -13.18 10.31 4.08
N LYS A 139 -11.92 10.40 4.51
CA LYS A 139 -11.19 9.26 5.07
C LYS A 139 -11.89 8.62 6.28
N ASP A 140 -12.59 9.43 7.10
CA ASP A 140 -13.27 8.93 8.30
C ASP A 140 -14.44 8.00 7.93
N VAL A 141 -15.09 8.26 6.79
CA VAL A 141 -16.15 7.42 6.26
C VAL A 141 -15.58 6.22 5.50
N LEU A 142 -14.51 6.42 4.70
CA LEU A 142 -13.92 5.33 3.91
C LEU A 142 -13.44 4.18 4.80
N LYS A 143 -12.87 4.46 5.98
CA LYS A 143 -12.43 3.43 6.93
C LYS A 143 -13.57 2.58 7.49
N LYS A 144 -14.82 3.06 7.44
CA LYS A 144 -16.01 2.35 7.92
C LYS A 144 -16.63 1.42 6.88
N LEU A 145 -16.22 1.54 5.59
CA LEU A 145 -16.80 0.74 4.51
C LEU A 145 -16.31 -0.72 4.59
N PRO A 146 -17.21 -1.71 4.57
CA PRO A 146 -16.84 -3.12 4.53
C PRO A 146 -15.97 -3.45 3.30
N GLY A 147 -14.90 -4.23 3.50
CA GLY A 147 -13.93 -4.55 2.46
C GLY A 147 -12.93 -3.42 2.13
N VAL A 148 -13.15 -2.21 2.62
CA VAL A 148 -12.20 -1.08 2.49
C VAL A 148 -11.44 -0.91 3.79
N ASP A 149 -10.15 -0.64 3.71
CA ASP A 149 -9.32 -0.23 4.83
C ASP A 149 -8.51 1.02 4.47
N VAL A 150 -8.20 1.84 5.46
CA VAL A 150 -7.32 3.00 5.33
C VAL A 150 -6.23 2.85 6.38
N ASP A 151 -4.99 2.70 5.92
CA ASP A 151 -3.87 2.52 6.84
C ASP A 151 -3.40 3.85 7.47
N GLU A 152 -2.40 3.77 8.34
CA GLU A 152 -1.87 4.92 9.09
C GLU A 152 -1.30 6.01 8.17
N ASN A 153 -0.75 5.64 7.01
CA ASN A 153 -0.25 6.59 6.00
C ASN A 153 -1.36 7.13 5.09
N GLY A 154 -2.62 6.74 5.30
CA GLY A 154 -3.77 7.15 4.51
C GLY A 154 -3.95 6.37 3.21
N GLN A 155 -3.20 5.28 3.00
CA GLN A 155 -3.39 4.42 1.83
C GLN A 155 -4.71 3.67 1.92
N VAL A 156 -5.56 3.86 0.92
CA VAL A 156 -6.82 3.13 0.79
C VAL A 156 -6.55 1.77 0.16
N LYS A 157 -7.05 0.73 0.83
CA LYS A 157 -6.97 -0.66 0.37
C LYS A 157 -8.38 -1.22 0.22
N TYR A 158 -8.58 -2.01 -0.83
CA TYR A 158 -9.81 -2.78 -1.02
C TYR A 158 -9.46 -4.27 -1.02
N LYS A 159 -10.08 -5.03 -0.12
CA LYS A 159 -9.79 -6.46 0.10
C LYS A 159 -8.30 -6.73 0.31
N GLY A 160 -7.64 -5.87 1.08
CA GLY A 160 -6.20 -5.95 1.37
C GLY A 160 -5.26 -5.43 0.27
N LYS A 161 -5.76 -5.18 -0.96
CA LYS A 161 -4.97 -4.61 -2.06
C LYS A 161 -5.09 -3.09 -2.08
N ALA A 162 -3.96 -2.38 -2.19
CA ALA A 162 -3.97 -0.93 -2.43
C ALA A 162 -4.72 -0.61 -3.73
N ILE A 163 -5.48 0.49 -3.73
CA ILE A 163 -6.14 0.96 -4.96
C ILE A 163 -5.11 1.47 -5.95
N ASP A 164 -5.35 1.19 -7.23
CA ASP A 164 -4.48 1.62 -8.33
C ASP A 164 -4.83 3.03 -8.82
N HIS A 165 -6.10 3.45 -8.66
CA HIS A 165 -6.60 4.77 -9.08
C HIS A 165 -7.53 5.36 -8.04
N TYR A 166 -7.44 6.68 -7.86
CA TYR A 166 -8.32 7.46 -7.00
C TYR A 166 -8.93 8.62 -7.79
N PHE A 167 -10.23 8.60 -7.95
CA PHE A 167 -10.96 9.62 -8.70
C PHE A 167 -11.95 10.38 -7.82
N VAL A 168 -12.17 11.64 -8.16
CA VAL A 168 -13.34 12.40 -7.74
C VAL A 168 -14.06 12.85 -9.01
N GLU A 169 -15.35 12.55 -9.12
CA GLU A 169 -16.16 12.79 -10.35
C GLU A 169 -15.49 12.26 -11.63
N GLY A 170 -14.73 11.14 -11.53
CA GLY A 170 -14.03 10.52 -12.63
C GLY A 170 -12.73 11.21 -13.06
N MET A 171 -12.16 12.09 -12.25
CA MET A 171 -10.91 12.79 -12.50
C MET A 171 -9.91 12.55 -11.37
N ASP A 172 -8.63 12.33 -11.69
CA ASP A 172 -7.53 12.23 -10.74
C ASP A 172 -6.68 13.51 -10.79
N VAL A 173 -7.05 14.52 -10.01
CA VAL A 173 -6.32 15.79 -9.94
C VAL A 173 -5.02 15.70 -9.16
N THR A 174 -4.91 14.74 -8.23
CA THR A 174 -3.77 14.62 -7.30
C THR A 174 -2.68 13.66 -7.77
N GLY A 175 -2.90 12.91 -8.85
CA GLY A 175 -1.89 12.01 -9.40
C GLY A 175 -1.44 10.91 -8.44
N GLY A 176 -2.39 10.39 -7.66
CA GLY A 176 -2.12 9.38 -6.64
C GLY A 176 -1.76 9.95 -5.26
N ARG A 177 -1.56 11.26 -5.12
CA ARG A 177 -1.35 11.95 -3.81
C ARG A 177 -2.70 12.29 -3.16
N TYR A 178 -3.61 11.31 -3.09
CA TYR A 178 -5.00 11.54 -2.71
C TYR A 178 -5.22 11.84 -1.22
N ASN A 179 -4.19 11.76 -0.36
CA ASN A 179 -4.28 12.27 1.01
C ASN A 179 -4.58 13.77 1.05
N GLN A 180 -4.21 14.52 0.03
CA GLN A 180 -4.60 15.92 -0.13
C GLN A 180 -6.12 16.10 -0.25
N ILE A 181 -6.84 15.08 -0.73
CA ILE A 181 -8.30 15.03 -0.76
C ILE A 181 -8.84 14.36 0.49
N ASN A 182 -8.32 13.18 0.85
CA ASN A 182 -8.81 12.41 1.99
C ASN A 182 -8.80 13.18 3.32
N ASN A 183 -7.79 14.02 3.53
CA ASN A 183 -7.60 14.79 4.75
C ASN A 183 -8.33 16.16 4.73
N ASN A 184 -8.85 16.61 3.58
CA ASN A 184 -9.35 17.97 3.44
C ASN A 184 -10.77 18.06 2.86
N LEU A 185 -11.26 17.01 2.17
CA LEU A 185 -12.62 16.97 1.64
C LEU A 185 -13.60 16.58 2.75
N ASN A 186 -14.60 17.44 2.98
CA ASN A 186 -15.64 17.19 3.97
C ASN A 186 -16.44 15.92 3.60
N ALA A 187 -16.67 15.04 4.57
CA ALA A 187 -17.42 13.81 4.39
C ALA A 187 -18.82 14.05 3.79
N LYS A 188 -19.50 15.11 4.20
CA LYS A 188 -20.84 15.49 3.72
C LYS A 188 -20.87 15.95 2.26
N ALA A 189 -19.72 16.32 1.69
CA ALA A 189 -19.62 16.71 0.29
C ALA A 189 -19.68 15.51 -0.67
N VAL A 190 -19.53 14.27 -0.16
CA VAL A 190 -19.49 13.05 -0.96
C VAL A 190 -20.73 12.21 -0.72
N LYS A 191 -21.45 11.90 -1.80
CA LYS A 191 -22.68 11.08 -1.76
C LYS A 191 -22.39 9.60 -1.83
N THR A 192 -21.51 9.17 -2.75
CA THR A 192 -21.23 7.76 -3.04
C THR A 192 -19.74 7.51 -3.24
N ALA A 193 -19.28 6.34 -2.79
CA ALA A 193 -17.99 5.79 -3.16
C ALA A 193 -18.20 4.56 -4.08
N GLU A 194 -17.57 4.56 -5.24
CA GLU A 194 -17.65 3.49 -6.23
C GLU A 194 -16.28 2.79 -6.29
N ILE A 195 -16.22 1.51 -5.92
CA ILE A 195 -15.04 0.68 -6.12
C ILE A 195 -15.23 -0.10 -7.42
N MET A 196 -14.36 0.13 -8.38
CA MET A 196 -14.35 -0.54 -9.68
C MET A 196 -13.24 -1.59 -9.68
N GLU A 197 -13.63 -2.85 -9.68
CA GLU A 197 -12.72 -4.00 -9.81
C GLU A 197 -12.41 -4.24 -11.29
N ASN A 198 -11.25 -4.79 -11.59
CA ASN A 198 -10.78 -5.05 -12.96
C ASN A 198 -10.85 -3.78 -13.85
N TYR A 199 -10.53 -2.64 -13.24
CA TYR A 199 -10.59 -1.35 -13.92
C TYR A 199 -9.55 -1.28 -15.02
N GLN A 200 -9.99 -0.98 -16.24
CA GLN A 200 -9.08 -0.73 -17.36
C GLN A 200 -9.00 0.79 -17.60
N SER A 201 -7.87 1.36 -17.19
CA SER A 201 -7.61 2.80 -17.27
C SER A 201 -7.52 3.32 -18.71
N VAL A 202 -7.03 2.48 -19.64
CA VAL A 202 -6.88 2.82 -21.06
C VAL A 202 -8.07 2.31 -21.86
N LYS A 203 -8.94 3.22 -22.33
CA LYS A 203 -10.17 2.86 -23.10
C LYS A 203 -9.86 2.01 -24.33
N ALA A 204 -8.76 2.29 -25.04
CA ALA A 204 -8.35 1.55 -26.25
C ALA A 204 -8.02 0.07 -25.98
N LEU A 205 -7.68 -0.30 -24.74
CA LEU A 205 -7.35 -1.68 -24.33
C LEU A 205 -8.55 -2.40 -23.67
N LYS A 206 -9.66 -1.70 -23.44
CA LYS A 206 -10.84 -2.25 -22.78
C LYS A 206 -11.40 -3.43 -23.57
N GLY A 207 -11.58 -4.56 -22.86
CA GLY A 207 -12.06 -5.79 -23.49
C GLY A 207 -11.00 -6.55 -24.30
N LYS A 208 -9.77 -6.05 -24.46
CA LYS A 208 -8.66 -6.72 -25.17
C LYS A 208 -7.66 -7.37 -24.23
N ILE A 209 -7.23 -6.63 -23.23
CA ILE A 209 -6.36 -7.14 -22.15
C ILE A 209 -7.17 -7.08 -20.86
N ASN A 210 -7.04 -8.12 -20.05
CA ASN A 210 -7.62 -8.13 -18.72
C ASN A 210 -6.81 -7.19 -17.82
N SER A 211 -7.52 -6.41 -16.99
CA SER A 211 -6.92 -5.62 -15.93
C SER A 211 -7.33 -6.18 -14.57
N GLU A 212 -6.42 -6.09 -13.61
CA GLU A 212 -6.67 -6.40 -12.20
C GLU A 212 -6.54 -5.15 -11.33
N GLU A 213 -6.52 -3.98 -11.96
CA GLU A 213 -6.49 -2.70 -11.27
C GLU A 213 -7.81 -2.46 -10.53
N VAL A 214 -7.70 -1.82 -9.37
CA VAL A 214 -8.83 -1.38 -8.56
C VAL A 214 -8.87 0.14 -8.55
N ALA A 215 -10.02 0.71 -8.89
CA ALA A 215 -10.21 2.15 -8.84
C ALA A 215 -11.29 2.52 -7.83
N LEU A 216 -11.02 3.56 -7.05
CA LEU A 216 -12.01 4.25 -6.20
C LEU A 216 -12.45 5.53 -6.89
N ASN A 217 -13.75 5.76 -7.00
CA ASN A 217 -14.32 6.99 -7.52
C ASN A 217 -15.32 7.58 -6.54
N LEU A 218 -15.07 8.77 -6.07
CA LEU A 218 -15.97 9.53 -5.20
C LEU A 218 -16.93 10.36 -6.05
N LYS A 219 -18.22 10.19 -5.82
CA LYS A 219 -19.28 11.01 -6.40
C LYS A 219 -19.74 12.05 -5.40
N LEU A 220 -19.62 13.30 -5.76
CA LEU A 220 -19.98 14.42 -4.92
C LEU A 220 -21.50 14.60 -4.83
N ASP A 221 -21.96 15.20 -3.75
CA ASP A 221 -23.28 15.80 -3.69
C ASP A 221 -23.39 16.89 -4.77
N PRO A 222 -24.49 16.95 -5.53
CA PRO A 222 -24.64 17.98 -6.56
C PRO A 222 -24.41 19.42 -6.08
N LYS A 223 -24.71 19.72 -4.80
CA LYS A 223 -24.51 21.03 -4.20
C LYS A 223 -23.03 21.36 -3.92
N ALA A 224 -22.20 20.34 -3.73
CA ALA A 224 -20.77 20.50 -3.48
C ALA A 224 -19.93 20.51 -4.77
N ARG A 225 -20.52 20.06 -5.90
CA ARG A 225 -19.84 20.00 -7.17
C ARG A 225 -19.56 21.39 -7.72
N ASP A 226 -18.33 21.58 -8.26
CA ASP A 226 -17.84 22.82 -8.86
C ASP A 226 -17.75 24.03 -7.89
N GLN A 227 -18.12 23.85 -6.63
CA GLN A 227 -17.97 24.89 -5.62
C GLN A 227 -16.54 24.94 -5.09
N TRP A 228 -16.10 26.14 -4.71
CA TRP A 228 -14.90 26.30 -3.93
C TRP A 228 -15.19 25.98 -2.46
N ILE A 229 -14.40 25.06 -1.92
CA ILE A 229 -14.38 24.71 -0.51
C ILE A 229 -13.03 25.16 0.03
N ALA A 230 -13.04 26.04 1.01
CA ALA A 230 -11.82 26.48 1.66
C ALA A 230 -11.88 26.19 3.16
N ASN A 231 -10.80 25.66 3.70
CA ASN A 231 -10.64 25.38 5.12
C ASN A 231 -9.37 26.05 5.62
N THR A 232 -9.47 26.80 6.70
CA THR A 232 -8.32 27.38 7.40
C THR A 232 -8.18 26.75 8.76
N THR A 233 -6.95 26.39 9.12
CA THR A 233 -6.58 25.87 10.44
C THR A 233 -5.55 26.78 11.07
N LEU A 234 -5.75 27.19 12.31
CA LEU A 234 -4.78 27.91 13.14
C LEU A 234 -4.75 27.26 14.51
N GLY A 235 -3.57 26.93 14.98
CA GLY A 235 -3.37 26.31 16.28
C GLY A 235 -2.15 26.88 17.00
N ALA A 236 -2.27 27.01 18.29
CA ALA A 236 -1.18 27.36 19.19
C ALA A 236 -1.23 26.45 20.42
N GLY A 237 -0.06 26.14 20.95
CA GLY A 237 0.05 25.22 22.05
C GLY A 237 1.37 25.31 22.78
N TRP A 238 1.55 24.45 23.75
CA TRP A 238 2.70 24.38 24.61
C TRP A 238 3.14 22.92 24.79
N SER A 239 4.43 22.71 24.88
CA SER A 239 5.06 21.43 25.14
C SER A 239 5.90 21.48 26.40
N ASP A 240 5.85 20.41 27.21
CA ASP A 240 6.70 20.21 28.40
C ASP A 240 8.17 19.89 28.03
N ASP A 241 8.58 20.18 26.80
CA ASP A 241 9.94 20.13 26.29
C ASP A 241 10.56 21.54 26.33
N ASN A 242 11.15 21.91 27.46
CA ASN A 242 11.77 23.23 27.67
C ASN A 242 10.80 24.41 27.38
N ASP A 243 9.53 24.27 27.76
CA ASP A 243 8.49 25.30 27.55
C ASP A 243 8.34 25.73 26.08
N LYS A 244 8.49 24.80 25.16
CA LYS A 244 8.47 25.06 23.73
C LYS A 244 7.06 25.39 23.24
N LEU A 245 6.94 26.52 22.52
CA LEU A 245 5.71 26.90 21.86
C LEU A 245 5.43 25.97 20.67
N LEU A 246 4.21 25.49 20.57
CA LEU A 246 3.73 24.71 19.45
C LEU A 246 2.84 25.57 18.55
N TRP A 247 2.91 25.29 17.24
CA TRP A 247 2.02 25.89 16.24
C TRP A 247 1.50 24.89 15.23
N GLU A 248 0.36 25.19 14.66
CA GLU A 248 -0.22 24.54 13.50
C GLU A 248 -0.90 25.60 12.63
N GLY A 249 -0.60 25.59 11.33
CA GLY A 249 -1.24 26.48 10.37
C GLY A 249 -1.63 25.70 9.12
N GLY A 250 -2.76 26.04 8.53
CA GLY A 250 -3.20 25.41 7.30
C GLY A 250 -4.20 26.24 6.52
N LEU A 251 -4.04 26.29 5.21
CA LEU A 251 -5.01 26.77 4.25
C LEU A 251 -5.17 25.72 3.16
N ASN A 252 -6.37 25.19 3.03
CA ASN A 252 -6.70 24.19 2.02
C ASN A 252 -7.86 24.70 1.19
N THR A 253 -7.71 24.68 -0.13
CA THR A 253 -8.77 25.06 -1.05
C THR A 253 -8.97 23.98 -2.09
N LEU A 254 -10.21 23.61 -2.33
CA LEU A 254 -10.64 22.55 -3.20
C LEU A 254 -11.74 23.07 -4.13
N GLN A 255 -11.61 22.80 -5.41
CA GLN A 255 -12.68 22.91 -6.40
C GLN A 255 -12.75 21.63 -7.18
N LEU A 256 -13.81 20.85 -7.03
CA LEU A 256 -13.93 19.52 -7.59
C LEU A 256 -15.17 19.43 -8.47
N GLY A 257 -14.96 19.29 -9.75
CA GLY A 257 -16.01 19.21 -10.78
C GLY A 257 -15.71 18.15 -11.83
N LYS A 258 -16.56 18.06 -12.84
CA LYS A 258 -16.40 17.10 -13.95
C LYS A 258 -15.45 17.55 -15.06
N GLY A 259 -15.28 18.86 -15.24
CA GLY A 259 -14.44 19.43 -16.31
C GLY A 259 -13.18 20.11 -15.80
N LYS A 260 -13.18 20.51 -14.53
CA LYS A 260 -12.07 21.23 -13.91
C LYS A 260 -11.98 20.88 -12.45
N GLN A 261 -10.77 20.63 -11.99
CA GLN A 261 -10.47 20.41 -10.57
C GLN A 261 -9.22 21.18 -10.17
N SER A 262 -9.22 21.68 -8.96
CA SER A 262 -8.10 22.39 -8.34
C SER A 262 -7.99 22.00 -6.88
N VAL A 263 -6.77 21.78 -6.41
CA VAL A 263 -6.44 21.48 -5.00
C VAL A 263 -5.20 22.29 -4.65
N TYR A 264 -5.31 23.21 -3.70
CA TYR A 264 -4.19 24.02 -3.22
C TYR A 264 -4.13 23.92 -1.72
N ASN A 265 -2.97 23.56 -1.19
CA ASN A 265 -2.74 23.35 0.23
C ASN A 265 -1.46 24.06 0.65
N TYR A 266 -1.52 24.86 1.70
CA TYR A 266 -0.37 25.26 2.50
C TYR A 266 -0.57 24.78 3.93
N LYS A 267 0.41 24.06 4.48
CA LYS A 267 0.37 23.60 5.86
C LYS A 267 1.72 23.80 6.53
N THR A 268 1.69 24.10 7.80
CA THR A 268 2.88 24.22 8.63
C THR A 268 2.59 23.73 10.04
N ASN A 269 3.56 23.11 10.67
CA ASN A 269 3.46 22.72 12.07
C ASN A 269 4.84 22.40 12.69
N ASN A 270 4.83 22.34 14.05
CA ASN A 270 5.90 21.75 14.84
C ASN A 270 5.37 20.78 15.93
N ASN A 271 4.15 20.29 15.75
CA ASN A 271 3.39 19.50 16.75
C ASN A 271 3.44 17.98 16.51
N GLY A 272 4.41 17.49 15.71
CA GLY A 272 4.61 16.07 15.45
C GLY A 272 3.72 15.48 14.36
N LYS A 273 2.81 16.24 13.76
CA LYS A 273 2.05 15.75 12.60
C LYS A 273 2.96 15.66 11.38
N ASP A 274 2.99 14.49 10.76
CA ASP A 274 3.71 14.26 9.52
C ASP A 274 2.91 14.80 8.32
N LEU A 275 3.45 15.84 7.67
CA LEU A 275 2.85 16.43 6.48
C LEU A 275 3.38 15.81 5.17
N SER A 276 4.40 14.96 5.22
CA SER A 276 4.96 14.28 4.05
C SER A 276 3.99 13.29 3.42
N ASP A 277 3.06 12.76 4.21
CA ASP A 277 2.01 11.84 3.76
C ASP A 277 1.11 12.46 2.67
N GLU A 278 0.99 13.79 2.60
CA GLU A 278 0.25 14.47 1.53
C GLU A 278 1.03 14.60 0.21
N GLN A 279 2.35 14.41 0.24
CA GLN A 279 3.22 14.37 -0.93
C GLN A 279 3.41 12.95 -1.47
N THR A 280 3.05 11.93 -0.69
CA THR A 280 3.28 10.53 -1.03
C THR A 280 2.30 10.05 -2.09
N ILE A 281 2.83 9.44 -3.16
CA ILE A 281 2.02 8.74 -4.16
C ILE A 281 1.60 7.39 -3.56
N LEU A 282 0.29 7.21 -3.37
CA LEU A 282 -0.30 6.05 -2.71
C LEU A 282 -0.95 5.06 -3.67
N THR A 283 -1.02 5.40 -4.96
CA THR A 283 -1.56 4.53 -6.02
C THR A 283 -0.45 3.74 -6.70
N GLY A 284 -0.73 2.48 -7.02
CA GLY A 284 0.21 1.58 -7.70
C GLY A 284 0.20 1.67 -9.22
N SER A 285 -0.62 2.57 -9.81
CA SER A 285 -0.81 2.64 -11.25
C SER A 285 0.21 3.54 -11.94
N GLY A 286 0.67 3.10 -13.06
CA GLY A 286 1.39 3.93 -14.01
C GLY A 286 2.85 3.56 -14.20
N TRP A 287 3.59 4.45 -14.82
CA TRP A 287 5.01 4.33 -15.04
C TRP A 287 5.73 4.38 -13.71
N GLN A 288 6.37 3.28 -13.34
CA GLN A 288 7.31 3.30 -12.24
C GLN A 288 8.56 4.05 -12.69
N GLU A 289 8.93 5.07 -11.96
CA GLU A 289 10.25 5.66 -12.09
C GLU A 289 11.28 4.60 -11.75
N VAL A 290 12.33 4.51 -12.57
CA VAL A 290 13.42 3.60 -12.25
C VAL A 290 14.11 4.15 -11.01
N PRO A 291 14.21 3.38 -9.93
CA PRO A 291 14.97 3.80 -8.77
C PRO A 291 16.44 3.95 -9.19
N LEU A 292 16.90 5.17 -9.27
CA LEU A 292 18.32 5.45 -9.51
C LEU A 292 18.99 5.43 -8.13
N SER A 293 19.59 4.29 -7.79
CA SER A 293 20.24 4.09 -6.48
C SER A 293 21.41 5.06 -6.30
N GLY A 294 21.38 5.81 -5.19
CA GLY A 294 22.52 6.58 -4.73
C GLY A 294 23.44 5.75 -3.84
N PHE A 295 24.68 6.20 -3.67
CA PHE A 295 25.67 5.57 -2.79
C PHE A 295 25.44 5.88 -1.31
N LEU A 296 24.91 7.07 -1.01
CA LEU A 296 24.63 7.54 0.35
C LEU A 296 23.14 7.84 0.53
N SER A 297 22.63 7.54 1.70
CA SER A 297 21.26 7.86 2.10
C SER A 297 21.20 8.38 3.53
N GLN A 298 20.28 9.30 3.81
CA GLN A 298 20.04 9.78 5.18
C GLN A 298 19.48 8.65 6.05
N PRO A 299 19.89 8.57 7.33
CA PRO A 299 19.29 7.64 8.27
C PRO A 299 17.78 7.86 8.39
N GLY A 300 17.01 6.79 8.31
CA GLY A 300 15.56 6.84 8.51
C GLY A 300 15.18 6.99 9.99
N ILE A 301 14.10 7.71 10.25
CA ILE A 301 13.49 7.80 11.57
C ILE A 301 12.26 6.91 11.56
N SER A 302 12.40 5.70 12.06
CA SER A 302 11.33 4.72 12.14
C SER A 302 11.35 4.02 13.47
N ALA A 303 10.17 3.81 14.06
CA ALA A 303 9.95 3.01 15.25
C ALA A 303 8.52 2.43 15.20
N PRO A 304 8.22 1.33 15.91
CA PRO A 304 6.86 0.80 16.03
C PRO A 304 6.00 1.66 17.00
N LEU A 305 5.97 2.96 16.75
CA LEU A 305 5.28 3.98 17.52
C LEU A 305 4.63 4.98 16.55
N ASP A 306 3.51 5.57 16.94
CA ASP A 306 2.85 6.60 16.14
C ASP A 306 3.82 7.77 15.85
N LYS A 307 3.89 8.20 14.59
CA LYS A 307 4.77 9.29 14.14
C LYS A 307 4.59 10.56 14.97
N LYS A 308 3.37 10.87 15.39
CA LYS A 308 3.08 12.04 16.24
C LYS A 308 3.81 12.03 17.59
N ARG A 309 4.21 10.84 18.07
CA ARG A 309 5.01 10.68 19.30
C ARG A 309 6.50 10.84 19.06
N LEU A 310 6.95 10.58 17.81
CA LEU A 310 8.36 10.50 17.44
C LEU A 310 8.92 11.80 16.85
N LEU A 311 8.10 12.50 16.07
CA LEU A 311 8.60 13.59 15.23
C LEU A 311 8.73 14.90 16.01
N PHE A 312 9.97 15.33 16.25
CA PHE A 312 10.30 16.71 16.66
C PHE A 312 10.59 17.50 15.39
N ASN A 313 9.53 17.87 14.69
CA ASN A 313 9.59 18.49 13.37
C ASN A 313 9.36 20.01 13.42
N GLU A 314 9.77 20.67 12.34
CA GLU A 314 9.35 22.02 11.93
C GLU A 314 9.12 21.93 10.42
N THR A 315 7.85 21.81 10.02
CA THR A 315 7.49 21.47 8.65
C THR A 315 6.66 22.57 8.00
N HIS A 316 6.99 22.88 6.75
CA HIS A 316 6.19 23.70 5.85
C HIS A 316 5.98 22.92 4.55
N THR A 317 4.74 22.82 4.08
CA THR A 317 4.44 22.18 2.80
C THR A 317 3.46 23.03 1.99
N LEU A 318 3.74 23.15 0.71
CA LEU A 318 2.92 23.85 -0.28
C LEU A 318 2.64 22.93 -1.44
N ASN A 319 1.37 22.80 -1.82
CA ASN A 319 0.93 21.98 -2.93
C ASN A 319 -0.04 22.74 -3.82
N GLY A 320 0.13 22.60 -5.13
CA GLY A 320 -0.78 23.09 -6.13
C GLY A 320 -1.05 22.02 -7.18
N ASN A 321 -2.30 21.64 -7.33
CA ASN A 321 -2.73 20.67 -8.33
C ASN A 321 -3.89 21.25 -9.11
N ARG A 322 -3.81 21.15 -10.43
CA ARG A 322 -4.87 21.60 -11.34
C ARG A 322 -5.04 20.62 -12.48
N MET A 323 -6.29 20.29 -12.77
CA MET A 323 -6.65 19.42 -13.87
C MET A 323 -7.77 20.06 -14.69
N TYR A 324 -7.56 20.10 -15.98
CA TYR A 324 -8.56 20.48 -16.96
C TYR A 324 -8.95 19.29 -17.81
N LYS A 325 -10.23 19.13 -18.06
CA LYS A 325 -10.80 18.14 -18.94
C LYS A 325 -11.61 18.87 -20.02
N TRP A 326 -11.07 18.93 -21.24
CA TRP A 326 -11.73 19.65 -22.34
C TRP A 326 -12.93 18.90 -22.88
N ASN A 327 -12.87 17.57 -22.86
CA ASN A 327 -13.96 16.67 -23.22
C ASN A 327 -13.79 15.35 -22.45
N GLU A 328 -14.60 14.32 -22.75
CA GLU A 328 -14.55 13.04 -22.04
C GLU A 328 -13.23 12.28 -22.18
N ASP A 329 -12.43 12.61 -23.20
CA ASP A 329 -11.20 11.90 -23.53
C ASP A 329 -9.93 12.68 -23.22
N ARG A 330 -9.96 14.03 -23.30
CA ARG A 330 -8.76 14.86 -23.22
C ARG A 330 -8.64 15.62 -21.93
N SER A 331 -7.49 15.52 -21.31
CA SER A 331 -7.20 16.21 -20.06
C SER A 331 -5.73 16.66 -19.97
N LEU A 332 -5.51 17.70 -19.17
CA LEU A 332 -4.19 18.17 -18.75
C LEU A 332 -4.18 18.28 -17.24
N ARG A 333 -3.22 17.66 -16.61
CA ARG A 333 -2.94 17.76 -15.18
C ARG A 333 -1.61 18.43 -14.95
N MET A 334 -1.59 19.36 -14.02
CA MET A 334 -0.41 20.09 -13.56
C MET A 334 -0.33 19.97 -12.04
N GLN A 335 0.82 19.61 -11.55
CA GLN A 335 1.07 19.46 -10.11
C GLN A 335 2.43 20.06 -9.77
N ALA A 336 2.47 20.78 -8.65
CA ALA A 336 3.70 21.27 -8.06
C ALA A 336 3.62 21.15 -6.54
N GLY A 337 4.70 20.76 -5.92
CA GLY A 337 4.81 20.63 -4.48
C GLY A 337 6.16 21.10 -3.99
N TYR A 338 6.19 21.65 -2.79
CA TYR A 338 7.40 21.98 -2.05
C TYR A 338 7.22 21.64 -0.58
N THR A 339 8.23 21.03 0.01
CA THR A 339 8.28 20.75 1.45
C THR A 339 9.62 21.17 2.01
N HIS A 340 9.60 21.95 3.08
CA HIS A 340 10.72 22.20 3.95
C HIS A 340 10.46 21.51 5.28
N ASP A 341 11.42 20.71 5.74
CA ASP A 341 11.29 19.97 6.99
C ASP A 341 12.61 20.01 7.78
N VAL A 342 12.50 20.23 9.07
CA VAL A 342 13.61 20.10 10.02
C VAL A 342 13.19 19.13 11.10
N ILE A 343 13.85 18.00 11.17
CA ILE A 343 13.59 16.97 12.16
C ILE A 343 14.79 16.87 13.12
N ARG A 344 14.49 16.79 14.42
CA ARG A 344 15.48 16.56 15.47
C ARG A 344 15.12 15.28 16.20
N GLN A 345 16.12 14.48 16.53
CA GLN A 345 15.89 13.28 17.32
C GLN A 345 17.13 12.97 18.17
N GLN A 346 16.89 12.59 19.43
CA GLN A 346 17.88 11.98 20.28
C GLN A 346 17.62 10.47 20.33
N ARG A 347 18.65 9.70 20.03
CA ARG A 347 18.60 8.25 19.91
C ARG A 347 19.76 7.59 20.62
N GLY A 348 19.49 6.52 21.36
CA GLY A 348 20.47 5.55 21.82
C GLY A 348 20.24 4.22 21.10
N ASN A 349 21.27 3.64 20.53
CA ASN A 349 21.23 2.36 19.83
C ASN A 349 22.18 1.38 20.48
N THR A 350 21.71 0.15 20.69
CA THR A 350 22.54 -1.01 21.02
C THR A 350 22.41 -1.99 19.87
N GLN A 351 23.53 -2.27 19.18
CA GLN A 351 23.60 -3.28 18.14
C GLN A 351 24.41 -4.47 18.65
N ILE A 352 23.82 -5.67 18.58
CA ILE A 352 24.52 -6.91 18.96
C ILE A 352 24.66 -7.76 17.70
N TYR A 353 25.88 -8.07 17.34
CA TYR A 353 26.23 -8.94 16.23
C TYR A 353 26.55 -10.33 16.79
N TYR A 354 25.70 -11.31 16.47
CA TYR A 354 25.87 -12.70 16.89
C TYR A 354 26.84 -13.41 15.97
N GLN A 355 28.07 -13.59 16.41
CA GLN A 355 29.09 -14.37 15.73
C GLN A 355 29.16 -15.79 16.31
N PRO A 356 29.72 -16.78 15.60
CA PRO A 356 29.77 -18.17 16.08
C PRO A 356 30.53 -18.39 17.38
N THR A 357 31.53 -17.60 17.61
CA THR A 357 32.47 -17.74 18.75
C THR A 357 32.32 -16.63 19.78
N ASP A 358 31.70 -15.49 19.40
CA ASP A 358 31.61 -14.31 20.25
C ASP A 358 30.42 -13.42 19.85
N THR A 359 30.12 -12.41 20.64
CA THR A 359 29.15 -11.37 20.29
C THR A 359 29.82 -10.01 20.36
N ILE A 360 29.64 -9.19 19.35
CA ILE A 360 30.11 -7.81 19.31
C ILE A 360 28.94 -6.90 19.61
N GLN A 361 29.04 -6.13 20.71
CA GLN A 361 28.04 -5.13 21.06
C GLN A 361 28.59 -3.74 20.79
N ILE A 362 27.75 -2.92 20.16
CA ILE A 362 28.04 -1.53 19.83
C ILE A 362 26.93 -0.67 20.42
N ASP A 363 27.32 0.20 21.36
CA ASP A 363 26.41 1.16 21.98
C ASP A 363 26.71 2.58 21.50
N GLU A 364 25.67 3.29 21.13
CA GLU A 364 25.75 4.66 20.62
C GLU A 364 24.64 5.52 21.20
N THR A 365 24.95 6.75 21.49
CA THR A 365 23.95 7.78 21.82
C THR A 365 24.30 9.04 21.04
N TYR A 366 23.36 9.57 20.31
CA TYR A 366 23.59 10.75 19.49
C TYR A 366 22.32 11.59 19.28
N HIS A 367 22.54 12.87 19.02
CA HIS A 367 21.54 13.79 18.53
C HIS A 367 21.66 13.88 17.01
N TYR A 368 20.55 13.68 16.33
CA TYR A 368 20.48 13.79 14.89
C TYR A 368 19.57 14.95 14.49
N ARG A 369 20.08 15.81 13.62
CA ARG A 369 19.30 16.88 13.01
C ARG A 369 19.33 16.71 11.50
N LEU A 370 18.14 16.55 10.91
CA LEU A 370 17.93 16.51 9.47
C LEU A 370 17.19 17.76 9.03
N ARG A 371 17.74 18.48 8.07
CA ARG A 371 17.04 19.48 7.28
C ARG A 371 16.84 18.92 5.88
N SER A 372 15.61 18.96 5.40
CA SER A 372 15.20 18.47 4.09
C SER A 372 14.42 19.55 3.34
N ASP A 373 14.80 19.82 2.10
CA ASP A 373 14.08 20.65 1.15
C ASP A 373 13.75 19.79 -0.07
N ALA A 374 12.46 19.58 -0.37
CA ALA A 374 12.01 18.75 -1.48
C ALA A 374 11.01 19.51 -2.35
N ALA A 375 11.19 19.45 -3.67
CA ALA A 375 10.30 20.04 -4.64
C ALA A 375 9.96 19.03 -5.74
N ASN A 376 8.73 19.06 -6.23
CA ASN A 376 8.30 18.23 -7.34
C ASN A 376 7.42 19.01 -8.32
N LEU A 377 7.50 18.64 -9.59
CA LEU A 377 6.67 19.16 -10.68
C LEU A 377 6.24 17.99 -11.56
N GLU A 378 4.96 17.90 -11.86
CA GLU A 378 4.42 16.96 -12.85
C GLU A 378 3.50 17.68 -13.83
N LEU A 379 3.70 17.42 -15.11
CA LEU A 379 2.81 17.81 -16.20
C LEU A 379 2.36 16.55 -16.91
N ARG A 380 1.06 16.31 -17.01
CA ARG A 380 0.51 15.15 -17.70
C ARG A 380 -0.59 15.56 -18.67
N TYR A 381 -0.34 15.34 -19.94
CA TYR A 381 -1.36 15.38 -20.98
C TYR A 381 -1.87 13.97 -21.25
N GLU A 382 -3.18 13.81 -21.43
CA GLU A 382 -3.82 12.55 -21.77
C GLU A 382 -4.96 12.76 -22.77
N ASP A 383 -4.94 11.97 -23.86
CA ASP A 383 -6.07 11.75 -24.77
C ASP A 383 -6.41 10.26 -24.72
N ASN A 384 -7.54 9.90 -24.09
CA ASN A 384 -7.91 8.52 -23.77
C ASN A 384 -9.25 8.17 -24.44
N SER A 385 -9.20 8.01 -25.76
CA SER A 385 -10.35 7.58 -26.54
C SER A 385 -10.34 6.06 -26.83
N ASN A 386 -11.45 5.52 -27.34
CA ASN A 386 -11.54 4.11 -27.72
C ASN A 386 -10.59 3.73 -28.87
N ARG A 387 -10.27 4.67 -29.75
CA ARG A 387 -9.39 4.44 -30.91
C ARG A 387 -7.94 4.79 -30.63
N ASN A 388 -7.71 5.84 -29.85
CA ASN A 388 -6.38 6.35 -29.60
C ASN A 388 -6.20 6.60 -28.10
N TYR A 389 -5.01 6.27 -27.62
CA TYR A 389 -4.54 6.72 -26.33
C TYR A 389 -3.21 7.41 -26.53
N ILE A 390 -3.10 8.64 -26.04
CA ILE A 390 -1.86 9.40 -26.01
C ILE A 390 -1.70 9.89 -24.58
N SER A 391 -0.60 9.55 -23.95
CA SER A 391 -0.24 10.09 -22.64
C SER A 391 1.20 10.56 -22.68
N ASN A 392 1.43 11.79 -22.27
CA ASN A 392 2.76 12.29 -21.99
C ASN A 392 2.82 12.84 -20.59
N ARG A 393 3.71 12.28 -19.78
CA ARG A 393 3.98 12.71 -18.41
C ARG A 393 5.43 13.16 -18.30
N PHE A 394 5.61 14.42 -17.95
CA PHE A 394 6.90 15.00 -17.59
C PHE A 394 6.94 15.16 -16.07
N THR A 395 8.03 14.73 -15.45
CA THR A 395 8.30 14.89 -14.02
C THR A 395 9.65 15.58 -13.81
N MET A 396 9.72 16.38 -12.76
CA MET A 396 10.96 16.95 -12.26
C MET A 396 10.91 16.93 -10.73
N ASP A 397 11.89 16.32 -10.11
CA ASP A 397 11.98 16.17 -8.65
C ASP A 397 13.35 16.65 -8.19
N GLY A 398 13.35 17.47 -7.14
CA GLY A 398 14.54 17.95 -6.47
C GLY A 398 14.46 17.70 -4.97
N GLU A 399 15.56 17.24 -4.38
CA GLU A 399 15.65 16.99 -2.95
C GLU A 399 17.05 17.38 -2.46
N ILE A 400 17.12 18.10 -1.35
CA ILE A 400 18.36 18.48 -0.69
C ILE A 400 18.24 18.15 0.78
N ASN A 401 19.11 17.27 1.26
CA ASN A 401 19.13 16.83 2.64
C ASN A 401 20.45 17.18 3.30
N HIS A 402 20.39 17.67 4.53
CA HIS A 402 21.53 17.97 5.37
C HIS A 402 21.33 17.33 6.76
N GLY A 403 21.93 16.17 6.97
CA GLY A 403 21.93 15.44 8.24
C GLY A 403 23.22 15.72 9.02
N ARG A 404 23.11 15.98 10.33
CA ARG A 404 24.23 16.22 11.23
C ARG A 404 24.03 15.46 12.53
N SER A 405 25.11 14.81 12.99
CA SER A 405 25.24 14.27 14.34
C SER A 405 26.57 14.70 14.89
N GLU A 406 26.56 15.43 16.00
CA GLU A 406 27.77 15.98 16.61
C GLU A 406 28.57 14.87 17.31
N GLU A 407 27.89 14.02 18.07
CA GLU A 407 28.52 12.94 18.85
C GLU A 407 29.17 11.88 17.95
N LEU A 408 28.66 11.69 16.75
CA LEU A 408 29.25 10.79 15.75
C LEU A 408 30.28 11.51 14.85
N GLY A 409 30.57 12.80 15.08
CA GLY A 409 31.43 13.58 14.23
C GLY A 409 31.01 13.63 12.76
N GLN A 410 29.71 13.40 12.47
CA GLN A 410 29.24 13.16 11.12
C GLN A 410 28.34 14.28 10.58
N THR A 411 28.65 14.74 9.37
CA THR A 411 27.73 15.54 8.56
C THR A 411 27.54 14.88 7.20
N LEU A 412 26.30 14.49 6.90
CA LEU A 412 25.91 13.87 5.64
C LEU A 412 25.02 14.80 4.83
N ARG A 413 25.48 15.20 3.65
CA ARG A 413 24.69 15.95 2.68
C ARG A 413 24.37 15.05 1.50
N THR A 414 23.09 14.97 1.14
CA THR A 414 22.64 14.26 -0.05
C THR A 414 21.70 15.16 -0.83
N SER A 415 21.85 15.18 -2.14
CA SER A 415 20.95 15.91 -3.01
C SER A 415 20.59 15.04 -4.20
N ARG A 416 19.41 15.23 -4.74
CA ARG A 416 18.94 14.61 -5.96
C ARG A 416 18.18 15.62 -6.80
N LEU A 417 18.58 15.74 -8.06
CA LEU A 417 17.78 16.41 -9.07
C LEU A 417 17.49 15.40 -10.18
N SER A 418 16.24 15.11 -10.44
CA SER A 418 15.83 14.19 -11.49
C SER A 418 14.78 14.79 -12.40
N ALA A 419 14.84 14.43 -13.67
CA ALA A 419 13.84 14.76 -14.66
C ALA A 419 13.50 13.52 -15.49
N GLY A 420 12.22 13.31 -15.75
CA GLY A 420 11.71 12.17 -16.50
C GLY A 420 10.64 12.56 -17.50
N ASN A 421 10.65 11.93 -18.68
CA ASN A 421 9.57 12.02 -19.64
C ASN A 421 9.07 10.62 -20.01
N TYR A 422 7.77 10.44 -19.93
CA TYR A 422 7.10 9.16 -20.15
C TYR A 422 5.99 9.36 -21.18
N PHE A 423 6.20 8.80 -22.35
CA PHE A 423 5.29 8.89 -23.47
C PHE A 423 4.68 7.53 -23.79
N ASN A 424 3.37 7.46 -23.97
CA ASN A 424 2.66 6.27 -24.42
C ASN A 424 1.66 6.65 -25.51
N LEU A 425 1.76 5.95 -26.65
CA LEU A 425 0.86 6.05 -27.78
C LEU A 425 0.26 4.68 -28.05
N ILE A 426 -1.06 4.58 -28.03
CA ILE A 426 -1.78 3.38 -28.46
C ILE A 426 -2.73 3.75 -29.58
N ARG A 427 -2.67 2.99 -30.65
CA ARG A 427 -3.63 3.05 -31.75
C ARG A 427 -4.39 1.75 -31.90
N ASN A 428 -5.67 1.82 -31.69
CA ASN A 428 -6.60 0.72 -31.76
C ASN A 428 -7.27 0.65 -33.13
N ARG A 429 -7.15 -0.48 -33.80
CA ARG A 429 -7.93 -0.87 -34.97
C ARG A 429 -8.83 -2.05 -34.59
N GLU A 430 -9.82 -2.42 -35.40
CA GLU A 430 -10.82 -3.45 -35.04
C GLU A 430 -10.18 -4.73 -34.50
N ASN A 431 -9.22 -5.31 -35.20
CA ASN A 431 -8.60 -6.59 -34.85
C ASN A 431 -7.18 -6.48 -34.34
N SER A 432 -6.61 -5.28 -34.25
CA SER A 432 -5.23 -5.08 -33.83
C SER A 432 -5.05 -3.79 -33.04
N THR A 433 -4.05 -3.76 -32.21
CA THR A 433 -3.68 -2.59 -31.43
C THR A 433 -2.16 -2.45 -31.48
N TRP A 434 -1.71 -1.26 -31.80
CA TRP A 434 -0.30 -0.89 -31.79
C TRP A 434 -0.05 -0.02 -30.57
N GLU A 435 1.02 -0.29 -29.88
CA GLU A 435 1.47 0.50 -28.74
C GLU A 435 2.92 0.91 -28.95
N PHE A 436 3.23 2.17 -28.69
CA PHE A 436 4.60 2.67 -28.59
C PHE A 436 4.77 3.32 -27.23
N ARG A 437 5.82 2.93 -26.50
CA ARG A 437 6.18 3.52 -25.20
C ARG A 437 7.60 4.04 -25.25
N SER A 438 7.82 5.20 -24.63
CA SER A 438 9.14 5.77 -24.42
C SER A 438 9.22 6.32 -23.01
N ALA A 439 10.22 5.89 -22.27
CA ALA A 439 10.57 6.41 -20.96
C ALA A 439 12.02 6.90 -21.02
N THR A 440 12.26 8.12 -20.58
CA THR A 440 13.61 8.66 -20.44
C THR A 440 13.71 9.39 -19.13
N GLN A 441 14.75 9.10 -18.37
CA GLN A 441 14.98 9.69 -17.06
C GLN A 441 16.46 10.04 -16.91
N TYR A 442 16.72 11.19 -16.32
CA TYR A 442 18.04 11.62 -15.91
C TYR A 442 18.02 12.00 -14.44
N ALA A 443 19.09 11.65 -13.72
CA ALA A 443 19.30 12.11 -12.35
C ALA A 443 20.74 12.52 -12.09
N TYR A 444 20.88 13.60 -11.35
CA TYR A 444 22.12 14.06 -10.75
C TYR A 444 22.02 13.95 -9.23
N GLN A 445 22.95 13.23 -8.61
CA GLN A 445 22.93 12.87 -7.20
C GLN A 445 24.28 13.19 -6.54
N PRO A 446 24.54 14.47 -6.20
CA PRO A 446 25.73 14.82 -5.43
C PRO A 446 25.50 14.49 -3.96
N ALA A 447 26.51 13.90 -3.34
CA ALA A 447 26.52 13.63 -1.91
C ALA A 447 27.90 13.91 -1.29
N SER A 448 27.96 14.21 -0.02
CA SER A 448 29.18 14.32 0.74
C SER A 448 29.02 13.87 2.17
N LEU A 449 29.98 13.09 2.62
CA LEU A 449 30.14 12.64 3.99
C LEU A 449 31.36 13.37 4.57
N LEU A 450 31.16 14.20 5.60
CA LEU A 450 32.21 14.88 6.35
C LEU A 450 32.33 14.20 7.71
N LEU A 451 33.50 13.72 8.03
CA LEU A 451 33.92 13.13 9.29
C LEU A 451 35.13 13.88 9.85
N GLU A 452 35.54 13.57 11.04
CA GLU A 452 36.75 14.16 11.64
C GLU A 452 37.99 13.87 10.79
N GLU A 453 38.08 12.68 10.20
CA GLU A 453 39.19 12.22 9.35
C GLU A 453 39.24 12.89 7.97
N GLY A 454 38.20 13.57 7.56
CA GLY A 454 38.11 14.23 6.27
C GLY A 454 36.75 14.19 5.59
N LYS A 455 36.73 14.64 4.35
CA LYS A 455 35.51 14.77 3.55
C LYS A 455 35.55 13.89 2.33
N SER A 456 34.62 12.98 2.25
CA SER A 456 34.30 12.19 1.04
C SER A 456 33.23 12.87 0.21
N LYS A 457 33.39 12.90 -1.11
CA LYS A 457 32.40 13.45 -2.05
C LYS A 457 32.04 12.43 -3.11
N PHE A 458 30.76 12.40 -3.47
CA PHE A 458 30.19 11.58 -4.53
C PHE A 458 29.46 12.50 -5.49
N ASN A 459 29.77 12.41 -6.77
CA ASN A 459 29.00 13.06 -7.82
C ASN A 459 28.56 12.00 -8.80
N GLN A 460 27.29 11.66 -8.75
CA GLN A 460 26.69 10.62 -9.58
C GLN A 460 25.76 11.24 -10.61
N HIS A 461 25.89 10.81 -11.85
CA HIS A 461 24.97 11.09 -12.95
C HIS A 461 24.41 9.76 -13.46
N SER A 462 23.12 9.70 -13.63
CA SER A 462 22.44 8.50 -14.14
C SER A 462 21.50 8.89 -15.26
N PHE A 463 21.55 8.15 -16.35
CA PHE A 463 20.66 8.27 -17.49
C PHE A 463 20.05 6.92 -17.80
N TYR A 464 18.74 6.90 -17.95
CA TYR A 464 17.95 5.72 -18.29
C TYR A 464 17.01 6.03 -19.44
N THR A 465 16.89 5.08 -20.39
CA THR A 465 15.87 5.13 -21.44
C THR A 465 15.34 3.74 -21.73
N ASP A 466 14.03 3.62 -21.97
CA ASP A 466 13.34 2.39 -22.39
C ASP A 466 12.32 2.75 -23.48
N ASN A 467 12.54 2.23 -24.66
CA ASN A 467 11.69 2.47 -25.82
C ASN A 467 11.19 1.15 -26.36
N SER A 468 9.87 1.03 -26.53
CA SER A 468 9.28 -0.23 -26.97
C SER A 468 8.11 -0.03 -27.92
N ALA A 469 7.95 -0.99 -28.81
CA ALA A 469 6.77 -1.12 -29.66
C ALA A 469 6.10 -2.47 -29.38
N ALA A 470 4.77 -2.49 -29.31
CA ALA A 470 4.01 -3.71 -29.15
C ALA A 470 2.89 -3.80 -30.19
N TYR A 471 2.66 -4.99 -30.66
CA TYR A 471 1.53 -5.38 -31.50
C TYR A 471 0.64 -6.35 -30.74
N LEU A 472 -0.64 -6.03 -30.64
CA LEU A 472 -1.62 -6.85 -29.95
C LEU A 472 -2.76 -7.22 -30.91
N ARG A 473 -3.16 -8.48 -30.86
CA ARG A 473 -4.31 -9.01 -31.61
C ARG A 473 -5.17 -9.86 -30.66
N LYS A 474 -6.48 -9.68 -30.75
CA LYS A 474 -7.44 -10.53 -30.02
C LYS A 474 -8.35 -11.27 -31.01
N TYR A 475 -8.55 -12.56 -30.76
CA TYR A 475 -9.45 -13.41 -31.55
C TYR A 475 -10.09 -14.45 -30.63
N ASN A 476 -11.44 -14.55 -30.60
CA ASN A 476 -12.21 -15.55 -29.86
C ASN A 476 -11.74 -15.82 -28.41
N GLY A 477 -11.57 -14.75 -27.62
CA GLY A 477 -11.11 -14.88 -26.22
C GLY A 477 -9.61 -15.11 -26.05
N PHE A 478 -8.87 -15.32 -27.14
CA PHE A 478 -7.43 -15.41 -27.14
C PHE A 478 -6.80 -14.06 -27.54
N THR A 479 -5.93 -13.53 -26.69
CA THR A 479 -5.16 -12.32 -26.94
C THR A 479 -3.70 -12.68 -27.05
N GLN A 480 -3.03 -12.20 -28.06
CA GLN A 480 -1.60 -12.29 -28.23
C GLN A 480 -1.00 -10.90 -28.36
N GLN A 481 0.11 -10.66 -27.69
CA GLN A 481 0.86 -9.42 -27.77
C GLN A 481 2.34 -9.74 -27.96
N TYR A 482 2.96 -9.05 -28.91
CA TYR A 482 4.39 -9.15 -29.17
C TYR A 482 5.01 -7.78 -28.92
N LYS A 483 5.84 -7.68 -27.88
CA LYS A 483 6.52 -6.44 -27.51
C LYS A 483 8.01 -6.58 -27.75
N VAL A 484 8.58 -5.66 -28.50
CA VAL A 484 10.01 -5.50 -28.71
C VAL A 484 10.46 -4.17 -28.13
N GLY A 485 11.65 -4.10 -27.58
CA GLY A 485 12.15 -2.85 -27.04
C GLY A 485 13.66 -2.82 -26.86
N ILE A 486 14.13 -1.60 -26.68
CA ILE A 486 15.52 -1.27 -26.38
C ILE A 486 15.58 -0.47 -25.08
N GLN A 487 16.41 -0.89 -24.15
CA GLN A 487 16.66 -0.23 -22.88
C GLN A 487 18.13 0.12 -22.79
N GLY A 488 18.42 1.38 -22.47
CA GLY A 488 19.76 1.87 -22.24
C GLY A 488 19.90 2.45 -20.84
N GLU A 489 21.01 2.19 -20.19
CA GLU A 489 21.34 2.75 -18.89
C GLU A 489 22.82 3.15 -18.87
N ARG A 490 23.07 4.35 -18.38
CA ARG A 490 24.44 4.83 -18.15
C ARG A 490 24.49 5.55 -16.82
N ALA A 491 25.43 5.17 -15.99
CA ALA A 491 25.73 5.84 -14.76
C ALA A 491 27.22 6.14 -14.65
N THR A 492 27.54 7.33 -14.18
CA THR A 492 28.91 7.76 -13.91
C THR A 492 28.99 8.26 -12.49
N MET A 493 30.05 7.93 -11.78
CA MET A 493 30.30 8.40 -10.43
C MET A 493 31.74 8.87 -10.32
N LYS A 494 31.91 10.06 -9.78
CA LYS A 494 33.18 10.55 -9.31
C LYS A 494 33.20 10.49 -7.79
N TYR A 495 34.04 9.62 -7.25
CA TYR A 495 34.25 9.48 -5.82
C TYR A 495 35.59 10.13 -5.44
N THR A 496 35.52 11.05 -4.52
CA THR A 496 36.71 11.75 -4.02
C THR A 496 36.81 11.50 -2.52
N PRO A 497 37.51 10.43 -2.08
CA PRO A 497 37.86 10.21 -0.69
C PRO A 497 38.95 11.16 -0.27
N PRO A 498 39.32 11.24 1.03
CA PRO A 498 40.42 12.02 1.50
C PRO A 498 41.78 11.61 0.90
N THR A 499 41.93 10.37 0.43
CA THR A 499 43.24 9.80 0.02
C THR A 499 43.45 9.76 -1.48
N GLN A 500 42.57 9.18 -2.29
CA GLN A 500 42.70 9.10 -3.75
C GLN A 500 41.34 9.15 -4.49
N PRO A 501 41.19 10.04 -5.49
CA PRO A 501 40.00 10.09 -6.33
C PRO A 501 39.81 8.79 -7.14
N ASN A 502 38.60 8.36 -7.33
CA ASN A 502 38.22 7.23 -8.15
C ASN A 502 36.99 7.55 -9.01
N ASP A 503 37.15 7.41 -10.31
CA ASP A 503 36.08 7.62 -11.27
C ASP A 503 35.55 6.24 -11.73
N PHE A 504 34.25 6.07 -11.67
CA PHE A 504 33.59 4.85 -12.08
C PHE A 504 32.49 5.16 -13.10
N ASN A 505 32.41 4.35 -14.13
CA ASN A 505 31.32 4.40 -15.06
C ASN A 505 30.81 2.99 -15.35
N ALA A 506 29.52 2.87 -15.52
CA ALA A 506 28.90 1.67 -16.05
C ALA A 506 27.82 2.06 -17.04
N SER A 507 27.76 1.31 -18.12
CA SER A 507 26.73 1.46 -19.14
C SER A 507 26.27 0.10 -19.63
N ASN A 508 24.99 -0.02 -19.83
CA ASN A 508 24.42 -1.23 -20.42
C ASN A 508 23.41 -0.89 -21.51
N LEU A 509 23.27 -1.80 -22.45
CA LEU A 509 22.24 -1.79 -23.46
C LEU A 509 21.56 -3.15 -23.46
N SER A 510 20.24 -3.12 -23.51
CA SER A 510 19.43 -4.33 -23.55
C SER A 510 18.47 -4.28 -24.74
N LEU A 511 18.37 -5.37 -25.45
CA LEU A 511 17.30 -5.65 -26.39
C LEU A 511 16.37 -6.67 -25.75
N TYR A 512 15.08 -6.46 -25.83
CA TYR A 512 14.13 -7.41 -25.27
C TYR A 512 12.98 -7.70 -26.22
N PHE A 513 12.50 -8.95 -26.12
CA PHE A 513 11.31 -9.44 -26.79
C PHE A 513 10.42 -10.10 -25.76
N ASN A 514 9.18 -9.65 -25.63
CA ASN A 514 8.23 -10.17 -24.66
C ASN A 514 6.92 -10.59 -25.35
N PRO A 515 6.79 -11.83 -25.84
CA PRO A 515 5.52 -12.38 -26.24
C PRO A 515 4.64 -12.65 -25.01
N TYR A 516 3.41 -12.21 -25.09
CA TYR A 516 2.38 -12.37 -24.07
C TYR A 516 1.12 -12.95 -24.68
N PHE A 517 0.59 -13.98 -24.03
CA PHE A 517 -0.60 -14.70 -24.43
C PHE A 517 -1.62 -14.67 -23.30
N GLN A 518 -2.89 -14.41 -23.64
CA GLN A 518 -4.00 -14.45 -22.71
C GLN A 518 -5.13 -15.25 -23.33
N LEU A 519 -5.64 -16.22 -22.58
CA LEU A 519 -6.82 -16.99 -22.91
C LEU A 519 -7.90 -16.71 -21.86
N GLN A 520 -9.04 -16.22 -22.31
CA GLN A 520 -10.21 -16.03 -21.47
C GLN A 520 -11.37 -16.89 -22.03
N ARG A 521 -11.80 -17.89 -21.25
CA ARG A 521 -12.88 -18.80 -21.64
C ARG A 521 -13.76 -19.13 -20.43
N GLY A 522 -15.02 -18.66 -20.46
CA GLY A 522 -15.93 -18.84 -19.35
C GLY A 522 -15.36 -18.31 -18.03
N LYS A 523 -15.23 -19.18 -17.05
CA LYS A 523 -14.73 -18.87 -15.69
C LYS A 523 -13.20 -18.78 -15.59
N TRP A 524 -12.48 -19.14 -16.65
CA TRP A 524 -11.02 -19.22 -16.68
C TRP A 524 -10.39 -18.03 -17.38
N LEU A 525 -9.33 -17.53 -16.78
CA LEU A 525 -8.37 -16.61 -17.39
C LEU A 525 -6.97 -17.21 -17.20
N ALA A 526 -6.26 -17.44 -18.29
CA ALA A 526 -4.87 -17.87 -18.25
C ALA A 526 -4.01 -16.86 -19.00
N THR A 527 -2.84 -16.53 -18.46
CA THR A 527 -1.86 -15.69 -19.14
C THR A 527 -0.49 -16.33 -19.10
N LEU A 528 0.29 -16.13 -20.13
CA LEU A 528 1.67 -16.59 -20.27
C LEU A 528 2.49 -15.45 -20.87
N SER A 529 3.56 -15.05 -20.19
CA SER A 529 4.58 -14.11 -20.68
C SER A 529 5.91 -14.83 -20.81
N LEU A 530 6.59 -14.69 -21.95
CA LEU A 530 7.88 -15.36 -22.25
C LEU A 530 8.94 -14.30 -22.54
N ALA A 531 9.26 -13.46 -21.55
CA ALA A 531 10.19 -12.36 -21.72
C ALA A 531 11.64 -12.84 -21.94
N LEU A 532 12.23 -12.42 -23.03
CA LEU A 532 13.64 -12.60 -23.40
C LEU A 532 14.32 -11.23 -23.36
N LYS A 533 15.49 -11.14 -22.72
CA LYS A 533 16.28 -9.91 -22.64
C LYS A 533 17.77 -10.23 -22.86
N ALA A 534 18.32 -9.74 -23.95
CA ALA A 534 19.76 -9.72 -24.20
C ALA A 534 20.33 -8.42 -23.67
N GLN A 535 21.31 -8.47 -22.78
CA GLN A 535 21.88 -7.31 -22.10
C GLN A 535 23.40 -7.32 -22.20
N ARG A 536 23.98 -6.22 -22.64
CA ARG A 536 25.43 -6.00 -22.74
C ARG A 536 25.85 -4.90 -21.79
N TYR A 537 26.81 -5.20 -20.91
CA TYR A 537 27.51 -4.25 -20.07
C TYR A 537 28.84 -3.91 -20.74
N PHE A 538 29.04 -2.64 -21.12
CA PHE A 538 30.20 -2.24 -21.92
C PHE A 538 31.47 -2.13 -21.08
N SER A 539 31.36 -1.47 -19.94
CA SER A 539 32.53 -1.23 -19.05
C SER A 539 33.09 -2.53 -18.47
N GLN A 540 32.21 -3.51 -18.19
CA GLN A 540 32.60 -4.81 -17.64
C GLN A 540 32.78 -5.90 -18.71
N GLN A 541 32.54 -5.56 -19.98
CA GLN A 541 32.61 -6.49 -21.13
C GLN A 541 31.82 -7.79 -20.94
N ARG A 542 30.68 -7.74 -20.23
CA ARG A 542 29.79 -8.87 -19.95
C ARG A 542 28.54 -8.82 -20.79
N SER A 543 28.05 -10.00 -21.22
CA SER A 543 26.79 -10.15 -21.95
C SER A 543 25.96 -11.23 -21.30
N PHE A 544 24.65 -11.00 -21.22
CA PHE A 544 23.70 -11.92 -20.61
C PHE A 544 22.50 -12.10 -21.53
N LEU A 545 21.96 -13.30 -21.54
CA LEU A 545 20.66 -13.60 -22.10
C LEU A 545 19.75 -14.07 -20.95
N PHE A 546 18.77 -13.27 -20.62
CA PHE A 546 17.80 -13.56 -19.57
C PHE A 546 16.49 -14.05 -20.18
N PHE A 547 16.03 -15.20 -19.71
CA PHE A 547 14.70 -15.72 -19.99
C PHE A 547 13.87 -15.62 -18.70
N ASN A 548 12.81 -14.81 -18.72
CA ASN A 548 11.99 -14.45 -17.57
C ASN A 548 10.52 -14.79 -17.81
N PRO A 549 10.15 -16.07 -17.85
CA PRO A 549 8.76 -16.48 -18.04
C PRO A 549 7.92 -16.19 -16.81
N SER A 550 6.64 -15.86 -17.04
CA SER A 550 5.64 -15.80 -15.99
C SER A 550 4.30 -16.30 -16.48
N THR A 551 3.54 -16.89 -15.58
CA THR A 551 2.20 -17.41 -15.85
C THR A 551 1.25 -16.97 -14.76
N TYR A 552 0.00 -16.74 -15.14
CA TYR A 552 -1.08 -16.43 -14.20
C TYR A 552 -2.34 -17.17 -14.66
N LEU A 553 -2.96 -17.86 -13.72
CA LEU A 553 -4.19 -18.59 -13.92
C LEU A 553 -5.22 -18.09 -12.90
N ARG A 554 -6.41 -17.71 -13.36
CA ARG A 554 -7.53 -17.30 -12.50
C ARG A 554 -8.75 -18.13 -12.83
N TYR A 555 -9.43 -18.60 -11.80
CA TYR A 555 -10.69 -19.32 -11.87
C TYR A 555 -11.73 -18.64 -11.00
N LYS A 556 -12.82 -18.16 -11.61
CA LYS A 556 -14.01 -17.64 -10.91
C LYS A 556 -15.00 -18.78 -10.75
N LEU A 557 -15.08 -19.36 -9.54
CA LEU A 557 -15.99 -20.47 -9.25
C LEU A 557 -17.45 -20.01 -9.38
N ASP A 558 -17.76 -18.87 -8.75
CA ASP A 558 -19.06 -18.20 -8.76
C ASP A 558 -18.88 -16.69 -8.51
N TYR A 559 -19.94 -15.98 -8.09
CA TYR A 559 -19.90 -14.56 -7.74
C TYR A 559 -19.15 -14.27 -6.46
N HIS A 560 -18.96 -15.27 -5.60
CA HIS A 560 -18.33 -15.14 -4.30
C HIS A 560 -16.87 -15.54 -4.32
N TRP A 561 -16.51 -16.64 -5.01
CA TRP A 561 -15.21 -17.24 -4.96
C TRP A 561 -14.37 -17.01 -6.21
N THR A 562 -13.16 -16.52 -6.00
CA THR A 562 -12.13 -16.39 -7.03
C THR A 562 -10.82 -16.99 -6.52
N PHE A 563 -10.19 -17.81 -7.34
CA PHE A 563 -8.88 -18.38 -7.07
C PHE A 563 -7.90 -17.99 -8.16
N SER A 564 -6.64 -17.73 -7.81
CA SER A 564 -5.60 -17.51 -8.80
C SER A 564 -4.27 -18.13 -8.38
N LEU A 565 -3.50 -18.53 -9.39
CA LEU A 565 -2.15 -19.05 -9.27
C LEU A 565 -1.23 -18.20 -10.14
N TYR A 566 -0.13 -17.75 -9.58
CA TYR A 566 0.92 -17.04 -10.28
C TYR A 566 2.24 -17.79 -10.14
N GLY A 567 3.01 -17.86 -11.22
CA GLY A 567 4.36 -18.39 -11.22
C GLY A 567 5.28 -17.54 -12.07
N SER A 568 6.50 -17.29 -11.61
CA SER A 568 7.50 -16.56 -12.38
C SER A 568 8.92 -17.03 -12.10
N LEU A 569 9.77 -16.94 -13.13
CA LEU A 569 11.20 -17.01 -13.04
C LEU A 569 11.77 -15.66 -13.48
N LYS A 570 12.55 -15.00 -12.64
CA LYS A 570 13.21 -13.74 -12.92
C LYS A 570 14.71 -13.87 -12.77
N ARG A 571 15.43 -13.59 -13.85
CA ARG A 571 16.89 -13.49 -13.87
C ARG A 571 17.28 -12.03 -14.03
N SER A 572 18.24 -11.57 -13.26
CA SER A 572 18.73 -10.18 -13.30
C SER A 572 20.21 -10.11 -12.96
N ALA A 573 20.84 -9.06 -13.42
CA ALA A 573 22.15 -8.62 -12.97
C ALA A 573 21.99 -7.54 -11.90
N GLY A 574 23.05 -7.26 -11.16
CA GLY A 574 23.04 -6.25 -10.12
C GLY A 574 22.97 -4.82 -10.64
N ASP A 575 22.64 -3.91 -9.74
CA ASP A 575 22.50 -2.50 -10.01
C ASP A 575 23.86 -1.79 -10.14
N PHE A 576 23.85 -0.55 -10.56
CA PHE A 576 25.04 0.27 -10.74
C PHE A 576 25.94 0.34 -9.48
N SER A 577 25.35 0.54 -8.31
CA SER A 577 26.08 0.59 -7.04
C SER A 577 26.75 -0.75 -6.67
N ASP A 578 26.14 -1.85 -7.10
CA ASP A 578 26.70 -3.20 -6.92
C ASP A 578 27.95 -3.47 -7.75
N LEU A 579 28.10 -2.76 -8.86
CA LEU A 579 29.23 -2.93 -9.79
C LEU A 579 30.45 -2.10 -9.41
N TYR A 580 30.32 -1.18 -8.45
CA TYR A 580 31.45 -0.34 -8.03
C TYR A 580 32.54 -1.17 -7.37
N PRO A 581 33.79 -1.18 -7.92
CA PRO A 581 34.82 -2.08 -7.43
C PRO A 581 35.53 -1.59 -6.17
N GLY A 582 35.51 -0.29 -5.93
CA GLY A 582 36.23 0.32 -4.83
C GLY A 582 35.58 0.16 -3.48
N LEU A 583 36.35 0.48 -2.45
CA LEU A 583 35.86 0.63 -1.08
C LEU A 583 35.35 2.05 -0.88
N TYR A 584 34.17 2.24 -0.34
CA TYR A 584 33.58 3.53 -0.02
C TYR A 584 32.87 3.52 1.33
N GLN A 585 32.94 4.67 2.00
CA GLN A 585 32.32 4.86 3.30
C GLN A 585 30.90 5.39 3.16
N THR A 586 29.95 4.77 3.87
CA THR A 586 28.54 5.15 3.82
C THR A 586 28.08 5.98 5.02
N ASP A 587 28.74 5.80 6.16
CA ASP A 587 28.57 6.58 7.38
C ASP A 587 29.88 6.57 8.20
N TYR A 588 29.87 7.09 9.41
CA TYR A 588 31.06 7.23 10.23
C TYR A 588 31.81 5.93 10.51
N ARG A 589 31.20 4.76 10.41
CA ARG A 589 31.86 3.46 10.63
C ARG A 589 31.64 2.41 9.54
N THR A 590 30.67 2.61 8.64
CA THR A 590 30.30 1.58 7.66
C THR A 590 30.97 1.80 6.32
N TRP A 591 31.62 0.73 5.85
CA TRP A 591 32.31 0.67 4.57
C TRP A 591 31.71 -0.40 3.67
N ARG A 592 31.66 -0.17 2.38
CA ARG A 592 31.17 -1.13 1.39
C ARG A 592 32.08 -1.22 0.17
N SER A 593 32.19 -2.45 -0.38
CA SER A 593 32.92 -2.71 -1.63
C SER A 593 32.20 -3.76 -2.46
N GLY A 594 32.00 -3.50 -3.75
CA GLY A 594 31.57 -4.48 -4.74
C GLY A 594 32.68 -5.45 -5.15
N ASN A 595 33.94 -5.10 -4.80
CA ASN A 595 35.15 -5.90 -5.08
C ASN A 595 35.31 -6.31 -6.57
N GLY A 596 34.79 -5.51 -7.51
CA GLY A 596 34.83 -5.78 -8.95
C GLY A 596 34.02 -6.99 -9.41
N LEU A 597 33.26 -7.62 -8.53
CA LEU A 597 32.44 -8.80 -8.84
C LEU A 597 31.12 -8.40 -9.50
N PHE A 598 30.67 -9.25 -10.42
CA PHE A 598 29.42 -9.01 -11.13
C PHE A 598 28.28 -9.87 -10.53
N PRO A 599 27.35 -9.27 -9.78
CA PRO A 599 26.29 -10.03 -9.15
C PRO A 599 25.19 -10.40 -10.15
N THR A 600 24.75 -11.63 -10.08
CA THR A 600 23.58 -12.14 -10.81
C THR A 600 22.64 -12.85 -9.85
N SER A 601 21.35 -12.81 -10.16
CA SER A 601 20.34 -13.52 -9.37
C SER A 601 19.33 -14.21 -10.26
N THR A 602 18.82 -15.34 -9.76
CA THR A 602 17.68 -16.07 -10.33
C THR A 602 16.65 -16.26 -9.22
N THR A 603 15.49 -15.60 -9.38
CA THR A 603 14.40 -15.68 -8.40
C THR A 603 13.20 -16.40 -9.00
N GLN A 604 12.72 -17.41 -8.30
CA GLN A 604 11.48 -18.11 -8.57
C GLN A 604 10.42 -17.63 -7.57
N THR A 605 9.23 -17.33 -8.06
CA THR A 605 8.12 -16.91 -7.20
C THR A 605 6.86 -17.66 -7.60
N TYR A 606 6.18 -18.23 -6.62
CA TYR A 606 4.88 -18.87 -6.77
C TYR A 606 3.91 -18.26 -5.77
N ASN A 607 2.73 -17.91 -6.23
CA ASN A 607 1.69 -17.33 -5.38
C ASN A 607 0.37 -18.03 -5.64
N LEU A 608 -0.27 -18.50 -4.58
CA LEU A 608 -1.65 -18.99 -4.57
C LEU A 608 -2.51 -17.96 -3.85
N TYR A 609 -3.56 -17.51 -4.50
CA TYR A 609 -4.48 -16.51 -3.97
C TYR A 609 -5.91 -17.03 -4.02
N GLY A 610 -6.65 -16.79 -2.94
CA GLY A 610 -8.07 -17.07 -2.81
C GLY A 610 -8.82 -15.85 -2.31
N GLU A 611 -9.98 -15.60 -2.87
CA GLU A 611 -10.88 -14.52 -2.49
C GLU A 611 -12.30 -15.04 -2.31
N TYR A 612 -12.94 -14.64 -1.20
CA TYR A 612 -14.37 -14.73 -0.96
C TYR A 612 -14.96 -13.34 -0.80
N LYS A 613 -16.03 -13.06 -1.53
CA LYS A 613 -16.74 -11.78 -1.49
C LYS A 613 -18.24 -12.01 -1.39
N ASN A 614 -18.85 -11.45 -0.34
CA ASN A 614 -20.31 -11.37 -0.22
C ASN A 614 -20.68 -9.94 0.20
N THR A 615 -21.10 -9.13 -0.75
CA THR A 615 -21.44 -7.71 -0.51
C THR A 615 -22.74 -7.53 0.23
N VAL A 616 -23.68 -8.48 0.12
CA VAL A 616 -24.96 -8.43 0.85
C VAL A 616 -24.75 -8.70 2.33
N GLN A 617 -23.91 -9.69 2.64
CA GLN A 617 -23.53 -10.00 4.02
C GLN A 617 -22.37 -9.15 4.54
N GLU A 618 -21.86 -8.23 3.71
CA GLU A 618 -20.71 -7.38 4.02
C GLU A 618 -19.48 -8.20 4.51
N PHE A 619 -19.24 -9.37 3.90
CA PHE A 619 -18.19 -10.28 4.31
C PHE A 619 -17.18 -10.50 3.19
N PHE A 620 -15.91 -10.21 3.49
CA PHE A 620 -14.81 -10.28 2.54
C PHE A 620 -13.65 -11.02 3.18
N VAL A 621 -13.09 -11.98 2.47
CA VAL A 621 -11.90 -12.72 2.89
C VAL A 621 -10.94 -12.83 1.71
N THR A 622 -9.67 -12.56 1.95
CA THR A 622 -8.60 -12.87 1.00
C THR A 622 -7.50 -13.63 1.70
N ALA A 623 -6.88 -14.55 1.01
CA ALA A 623 -5.70 -15.27 1.47
C ALA A 623 -4.71 -15.41 0.33
N SER A 624 -3.43 -15.20 0.61
CA SER A 624 -2.33 -15.28 -0.35
C SER A 624 -1.17 -16.05 0.27
N LEU A 625 -0.77 -17.14 -0.36
CA LEU A 625 0.41 -17.92 0.01
C LEU A 625 1.47 -17.73 -1.07
N THR A 626 2.59 -17.11 -0.70
CA THR A 626 3.71 -16.87 -1.59
C THR A 626 4.93 -17.67 -1.15
N TYR A 627 5.51 -18.41 -2.06
CA TYR A 627 6.84 -18.98 -1.94
C TYR A 627 7.78 -18.28 -2.90
N SER A 628 8.96 -17.87 -2.42
CA SER A 628 10.00 -17.26 -3.24
C SER A 628 11.35 -17.90 -2.92
N ARG A 629 12.11 -18.25 -3.96
CA ARG A 629 13.49 -18.72 -3.85
C ARG A 629 14.40 -17.92 -4.76
N SER A 630 15.47 -17.38 -4.20
CA SER A 630 16.48 -16.59 -4.92
C SER A 630 17.84 -17.25 -4.81
N ASN A 631 18.44 -17.60 -5.95
CA ASN A 631 19.82 -18.07 -6.05
C ASN A 631 20.67 -16.92 -6.57
N ARG A 632 21.82 -16.69 -5.93
CA ARG A 632 22.78 -15.62 -6.27
C ARG A 632 24.19 -16.21 -6.42
N ASN A 633 25.00 -15.59 -7.27
CA ASN A 633 26.40 -15.99 -7.44
C ASN A 633 27.36 -15.30 -6.46
N THR A 634 26.88 -14.26 -5.77
CA THR A 634 27.72 -13.47 -4.83
C THR A 634 26.99 -13.27 -3.51
N LEU A 635 27.78 -13.12 -2.44
CA LEU A 635 27.31 -12.80 -1.10
C LEU A 635 28.19 -11.70 -0.51
N PHE A 636 27.63 -10.84 0.36
CA PHE A 636 28.44 -9.91 1.13
C PHE A 636 29.01 -10.60 2.34
N GLU A 637 30.34 -10.53 2.48
CA GLU A 637 31.06 -10.81 3.70
C GLU A 637 30.96 -9.60 4.62
N GLN A 638 30.50 -9.82 5.82
CA GLN A 638 30.42 -8.80 6.86
C GLN A 638 31.58 -9.02 7.85
N SER A 639 32.46 -8.01 7.97
CA SER A 639 33.44 -7.92 9.04
C SER A 639 33.00 -6.82 10.01
N VAL A 640 32.94 -7.14 11.29
CA VAL A 640 32.51 -6.21 12.35
C VAL A 640 33.62 -6.09 13.36
N SER A 641 33.99 -4.85 13.66
CA SER A 641 34.88 -4.48 14.78
C SER A 641 34.24 -3.33 15.58
N GLU A 642 34.79 -2.98 16.68
CA GLU A 642 34.31 -1.85 17.51
C GLU A 642 34.24 -0.53 16.73
N ASN A 643 35.18 -0.32 15.79
CA ASN A 643 35.35 0.93 15.07
C ASN A 643 34.85 0.90 13.62
N ALA A 644 34.67 -0.28 13.02
CA ALA A 644 34.31 -0.40 11.61
C ALA A 644 33.42 -1.59 11.32
N ILE A 645 32.52 -1.39 10.39
CA ILE A 645 31.68 -2.45 9.79
C ILE A 645 31.98 -2.43 8.30
N VAL A 646 32.54 -3.52 7.78
CA VAL A 646 32.97 -3.62 6.39
C VAL A 646 32.16 -4.69 5.68
N TYR A 647 31.51 -4.30 4.60
CA TYR A 647 30.79 -5.23 3.69
C TYR A 647 31.59 -5.36 2.40
N THR A 648 32.15 -6.55 2.18
CA THR A 648 32.90 -6.86 0.96
C THR A 648 32.18 -7.95 0.18
N ARG A 649 31.95 -7.72 -1.10
CA ARG A 649 31.31 -8.74 -1.95
C ARG A 649 32.29 -9.88 -2.23
N ARG A 650 31.80 -11.13 -2.09
CA ARG A 650 32.56 -12.36 -2.38
C ARG A 650 31.83 -13.16 -3.44
N GLU A 651 32.59 -13.85 -4.30
CA GLU A 651 32.05 -14.81 -5.22
C GLU A 651 31.75 -16.10 -4.45
N LEU A 652 30.49 -16.26 -4.08
CA LEU A 652 30.01 -17.39 -3.32
C LEU A 652 28.55 -17.67 -3.73
N PRO A 653 28.28 -18.76 -4.44
CA PRO A 653 26.92 -19.17 -4.73
C PRO A 653 26.13 -19.40 -3.46
N ASN A 654 24.97 -18.76 -3.36
CA ASN A 654 24.12 -18.83 -2.18
C ASN A 654 22.65 -18.79 -2.56
N HIS A 655 21.80 -19.12 -1.61
CA HIS A 655 20.37 -19.08 -1.81
C HIS A 655 19.61 -18.53 -0.60
N SER A 656 18.45 -17.99 -0.88
CA SER A 656 17.49 -17.65 0.14
C SER A 656 16.10 -18.05 -0.32
N ASP A 657 15.27 -18.51 0.61
CA ASP A 657 13.87 -18.85 0.36
C ASP A 657 12.95 -18.25 1.43
N SER A 658 11.75 -17.97 1.03
CA SER A 658 10.74 -17.44 1.94
C SER A 658 9.35 -17.99 1.65
N TRP A 659 8.60 -18.20 2.71
CA TRP A 659 7.17 -18.49 2.71
C TRP A 659 6.43 -17.35 3.38
N ASN A 660 5.43 -16.81 2.70
CA ASN A 660 4.62 -15.74 3.24
C ASN A 660 3.14 -16.10 3.04
N LEU A 661 2.40 -16.22 4.14
CA LEU A 661 0.95 -16.33 4.14
C LEU A 661 0.36 -15.04 4.66
N SER A 662 -0.40 -14.34 3.84
CA SER A 662 -1.15 -13.16 4.23
C SER A 662 -2.64 -13.41 4.07
N SER A 663 -3.45 -12.93 5.01
CA SER A 663 -4.91 -13.04 4.94
C SER A 663 -5.53 -11.76 5.48
N THR A 664 -6.57 -11.30 4.83
CA THR A 664 -7.39 -10.19 5.30
C THR A 664 -8.84 -10.63 5.36
N LEU A 665 -9.47 -10.42 6.50
CA LEU A 665 -10.88 -10.68 6.74
C LEU A 665 -11.54 -9.35 7.11
N SER A 666 -12.69 -9.05 6.53
CA SER A 666 -13.49 -7.86 6.86
C SER A 666 -14.97 -8.22 6.89
N LYS A 667 -15.63 -7.83 7.96
CA LYS A 667 -17.07 -8.06 8.20
C LYS A 667 -17.73 -6.77 8.66
N GLY A 668 -18.78 -6.36 7.96
CA GLY A 668 -19.74 -5.38 8.43
C GLY A 668 -20.92 -6.08 9.12
N ILE A 669 -21.39 -5.54 10.24
CA ILE A 669 -22.59 -5.98 10.95
C ILE A 669 -23.53 -4.79 11.00
N TYR A 670 -24.47 -4.76 10.08
CA TYR A 670 -25.37 -3.63 9.85
C TYR A 670 -26.15 -3.22 11.10
N ASP A 671 -26.83 -4.18 11.73
CA ASP A 671 -27.71 -3.92 12.86
C ASP A 671 -26.98 -3.34 14.09
N TRP A 672 -25.66 -3.58 14.16
CA TRP A 672 -24.81 -3.09 15.24
C TRP A 672 -23.99 -1.86 14.85
N HIS A 673 -24.07 -1.42 13.59
CA HIS A 673 -23.20 -0.37 13.05
C HIS A 673 -21.72 -0.63 13.34
N LEU A 674 -21.32 -1.90 13.18
CA LEU A 674 -20.01 -2.41 13.52
C LEU A 674 -19.31 -2.91 12.26
N LYS A 675 -18.03 -2.54 12.12
CA LYS A 675 -17.09 -3.16 11.19
C LYS A 675 -15.96 -3.79 11.98
N ALA A 676 -15.70 -5.06 11.71
CA ALA A 676 -14.53 -5.78 12.21
C ALA A 676 -13.65 -6.21 11.05
N SER A 677 -12.34 -6.08 11.21
CA SER A 677 -11.37 -6.63 10.27
C SER A 677 -10.18 -7.26 10.99
N LEU A 678 -9.56 -8.24 10.34
CA LEU A 678 -8.37 -8.91 10.82
C LEU A 678 -7.41 -9.10 9.65
N THR A 679 -6.18 -8.61 9.81
CA THR A 679 -5.08 -8.91 8.89
C THR A 679 -4.10 -9.83 9.59
N LEU A 680 -3.73 -10.93 8.91
CA LEU A 680 -2.76 -11.91 9.39
C LEU A 680 -1.60 -11.98 8.41
N LEU A 681 -0.39 -12.05 8.93
CA LEU A 681 0.83 -12.32 8.19
C LEU A 681 1.65 -13.38 8.92
N LEU A 682 1.95 -14.47 8.23
CA LEU A 682 2.91 -15.48 8.67
C LEU A 682 4.05 -15.48 7.67
N SER A 683 5.27 -15.32 8.15
CA SER A 683 6.46 -15.30 7.31
C SER A 683 7.52 -16.23 7.86
N ARG A 684 8.16 -16.97 6.98
CA ARG A 684 9.40 -17.72 7.27
C ARG A 684 10.40 -17.43 6.18
N SER A 685 11.58 -17.00 6.57
CA SER A 685 12.69 -16.75 5.65
C SER A 685 13.91 -17.55 6.09
N ASN A 686 14.56 -18.21 5.14
CA ASN A 686 15.83 -18.86 5.32
C ASN A 686 16.85 -18.24 4.37
N GLY A 687 18.10 -18.23 4.75
CA GLY A 687 19.17 -17.71 3.93
C GLY A 687 20.55 -17.99 4.51
N GLU A 688 21.55 -17.44 3.86
CA GLU A 688 22.95 -17.59 4.19
C GLU A 688 23.60 -16.23 4.39
N GLN A 689 24.51 -16.14 5.34
CA GLN A 689 25.30 -14.97 5.64
C GLN A 689 26.77 -15.36 5.79
N LEU A 690 27.67 -14.55 5.24
CA LEU A 690 29.11 -14.74 5.37
C LEU A 690 29.64 -13.71 6.35
N THR A 691 30.23 -14.20 7.44
CA THR A 691 30.79 -13.35 8.51
C THR A 691 32.28 -13.62 8.64
N ARG A 692 33.08 -12.57 8.68
CA ARG A 692 34.50 -12.64 9.00
C ARG A 692 34.69 -12.36 10.49
N LEU A 693 35.33 -13.28 11.20
CA LEU A 693 35.34 -13.31 12.66
C LEU A 693 36.19 -12.20 13.30
N THR A 694 37.36 -11.92 12.74
CA THR A 694 38.26 -10.84 13.20
C THR A 694 39.14 -10.40 12.04
N ASP A 695 39.80 -9.22 12.17
CA ASP A 695 40.83 -8.78 11.23
C ASP A 695 42.10 -9.65 11.32
N SER A 696 42.34 -10.30 12.47
CA SER A 696 43.46 -11.19 12.71
C SER A 696 43.22 -12.63 12.27
N ASP A 697 41.94 -13.05 12.11
CA ASP A 697 41.61 -14.36 11.57
C ASP A 697 41.00 -14.25 10.15
N PRO A 698 41.73 -14.64 9.10
CA PRO A 698 41.31 -14.48 7.72
C PRO A 698 40.19 -15.44 7.32
N GLN A 699 39.69 -16.32 8.24
CA GLN A 699 38.66 -17.27 7.91
C GLN A 699 37.27 -16.59 7.93
N SER A 700 36.55 -16.73 6.82
CA SER A 700 35.16 -16.35 6.69
C SER A 700 34.27 -17.54 6.95
N LEU A 701 33.28 -17.39 7.78
CA LEU A 701 32.33 -18.44 8.11
C LEU A 701 30.98 -18.20 7.44
N LEU A 702 30.52 -19.19 6.69
CA LEU A 702 29.18 -19.21 6.13
C LEU A 702 28.20 -19.74 7.16
N GLN A 703 27.22 -18.92 7.55
CA GLN A 703 26.18 -19.26 8.48
C GLN A 703 24.83 -19.28 7.78
N THR A 704 24.02 -20.30 8.09
CA THR A 704 22.62 -20.30 7.71
C THR A 704 21.81 -19.58 8.78
N TYR A 705 20.74 -18.91 8.37
CA TYR A 705 19.79 -18.33 9.29
C TYR A 705 18.36 -18.68 8.91
N ARG A 706 17.48 -18.67 9.90
CA ARG A 706 16.04 -18.79 9.74
C ARG A 706 15.34 -17.75 10.60
N TYR A 707 14.45 -17.00 9.99
CA TYR A 707 13.61 -16.02 10.66
C TYR A 707 12.14 -16.40 10.51
N ASP A 708 11.44 -16.54 11.62
CA ASP A 708 10.00 -16.80 11.69
C ASP A 708 9.30 -15.57 12.26
N TYR A 709 8.20 -15.14 11.61
CA TYR A 709 7.45 -13.96 12.01
C TYR A 709 5.94 -14.18 11.86
N LEU A 710 5.20 -13.80 12.89
CA LEU A 710 3.73 -13.73 12.90
C LEU A 710 3.32 -12.30 13.19
N LYS A 711 2.37 -11.78 12.41
CA LYS A 711 1.70 -10.50 12.68
C LYS A 711 0.20 -10.69 12.60
N ALA A 712 -0.53 -10.15 13.59
CA ALA A 712 -1.99 -10.11 13.61
C ALA A 712 -2.47 -8.68 13.93
N GLU A 713 -3.36 -8.15 13.09
CA GLU A 713 -3.89 -6.79 13.22
C GLU A 713 -5.43 -6.83 13.23
N PRO A 714 -6.07 -7.06 14.40
CA PRO A 714 -7.50 -6.86 14.55
C PRO A 714 -7.84 -5.38 14.64
N LYS A 715 -8.93 -4.99 13.97
CA LYS A 715 -9.48 -3.63 13.97
C LYS A 715 -10.98 -3.69 14.06
N ILE A 716 -11.57 -2.91 14.96
CA ILE A 716 -13.00 -2.82 15.19
C ILE A 716 -13.40 -1.34 15.18
N ILE A 717 -14.38 -0.99 14.40
CA ILE A 717 -15.01 0.32 14.39
C ILE A 717 -16.48 0.11 14.71
N TRP A 718 -16.95 0.73 15.79
CA TRP A 718 -18.29 0.57 16.31
C TRP A 718 -18.94 1.93 16.56
N SER A 719 -20.02 2.20 15.88
CA SER A 719 -20.75 3.46 15.95
C SER A 719 -22.24 3.18 16.21
N PRO A 720 -22.61 2.67 17.40
CA PRO A 720 -23.97 2.19 17.68
C PRO A 720 -25.01 3.29 17.67
N ALA A 721 -24.61 4.54 17.94
CA ALA A 721 -25.47 5.70 17.97
C ALA A 721 -24.69 6.97 17.62
N ASP A 722 -25.39 8.03 17.26
CA ASP A 722 -24.78 9.33 17.02
C ASP A 722 -24.03 9.92 18.23
N LEU A 723 -24.36 9.45 19.44
CA LEU A 723 -23.72 9.88 20.68
C LEU A 723 -22.35 9.25 20.92
N PHE A 724 -22.09 8.07 20.36
CA PHE A 724 -20.91 7.27 20.71
C PHE A 724 -20.26 6.61 19.52
N GLU A 725 -18.91 6.58 19.49
CA GLU A 725 -18.11 5.79 18.56
C GLU A 725 -16.87 5.24 19.29
N ALA A 726 -16.56 4.00 19.05
CA ALA A 726 -15.35 3.34 19.51
C ALA A 726 -14.57 2.76 18.34
N GLU A 727 -13.28 3.03 18.30
CA GLU A 727 -12.34 2.42 17.34
C GLU A 727 -11.26 1.72 18.14
N TYR A 728 -11.14 0.42 17.97
CA TYR A 728 -10.08 -0.40 18.56
C TYR A 728 -9.20 -0.95 17.45
N HIS A 729 -7.90 -0.80 17.61
CA HIS A 729 -6.88 -1.35 16.72
C HIS A 729 -5.77 -1.96 17.56
N ALA A 730 -5.43 -3.23 17.31
CA ALA A 730 -4.28 -3.86 17.92
C ALA A 730 -3.33 -4.40 16.86
N THR A 731 -2.07 -4.51 17.20
CA THR A 731 -1.02 -5.18 16.42
C THR A 731 -0.27 -6.11 17.36
N LEU A 732 -0.30 -7.38 17.05
CA LEU A 732 0.50 -8.41 17.70
C LEU A 732 1.60 -8.83 16.73
N GLY A 733 2.86 -8.62 17.09
CA GLY A 733 4.04 -9.09 16.38
C GLY A 733 4.77 -10.13 17.22
N TYR A 734 5.11 -11.27 16.66
CA TYR A 734 5.90 -12.30 17.29
C TYR A 734 6.92 -12.84 16.31
N GLY A 735 8.21 -12.72 16.64
CA GLY A 735 9.27 -13.13 15.74
C GLY A 735 10.51 -13.63 16.44
N GLY A 736 11.24 -14.53 15.80
CA GLY A 736 12.48 -15.08 16.32
C GLY A 736 13.42 -15.52 15.22
N SER A 737 14.71 -15.49 15.51
CA SER A 737 15.77 -15.91 14.61
C SER A 737 16.50 -17.15 15.16
N LYS A 738 16.92 -18.03 14.25
CA LYS A 738 17.83 -19.12 14.48
C LYS A 738 19.03 -18.97 13.58
N ILE A 739 20.25 -19.04 14.13
CA ILE A 739 21.51 -18.89 13.41
C ILE A 739 22.29 -20.18 13.55
N GLY A 740 22.69 -20.78 12.42
CA GLY A 740 23.33 -22.08 12.40
C GLY A 740 22.48 -23.20 13.01
N SER A 741 23.12 -24.20 13.60
CA SER A 741 22.46 -25.32 14.28
C SER A 741 22.05 -24.97 15.72
N ASP A 742 22.77 -24.10 16.39
CA ASP A 742 22.80 -24.05 17.86
C ASP A 742 22.32 -22.71 18.44
N THR A 743 22.51 -21.60 17.76
CA THR A 743 22.14 -20.28 18.28
C THR A 743 20.69 -19.95 17.95
N ARG A 744 19.83 -19.91 18.99
CA ARG A 744 18.45 -19.47 18.88
C ARG A 744 18.27 -18.20 19.69
N LEU A 745 17.93 -17.10 19.02
CA LEU A 745 17.60 -15.86 19.70
C LEU A 745 16.23 -15.98 20.36
N SER A 746 16.10 -15.41 21.56
CA SER A 746 14.81 -15.35 22.25
C SER A 746 13.77 -14.65 21.38
N PRO A 747 12.58 -15.24 21.16
CA PRO A 747 11.59 -14.58 20.33
C PRO A 747 11.13 -13.27 20.98
N LEU A 748 10.88 -12.27 20.15
CA LEU A 748 10.35 -10.97 20.55
C LEU A 748 8.83 -10.97 20.39
N LEU A 749 8.12 -10.51 21.41
CA LEU A 749 6.69 -10.24 21.39
C LEU A 749 6.45 -8.75 21.49
N ASP A 750 5.92 -8.18 20.44
CA ASP A 750 5.44 -6.80 20.40
C ASP A 750 3.93 -6.79 20.38
N PHE A 751 3.32 -6.07 21.31
CA PHE A 751 1.88 -5.93 21.37
C PHE A 751 1.49 -4.48 21.56
N VAL A 752 0.83 -3.94 20.55
CA VAL A 752 0.34 -2.57 20.51
C VAL A 752 -1.18 -2.61 20.50
N GLN A 753 -1.81 -1.81 21.35
CA GLN A 753 -3.27 -1.63 21.33
C GLN A 753 -3.58 -0.15 21.39
N ARG A 754 -4.57 0.25 20.60
CA ARG A 754 -5.07 1.63 20.54
C ARG A 754 -6.58 1.59 20.66
N LEU A 755 -7.12 2.40 21.54
CA LEU A 755 -8.56 2.59 21.72
C LEU A 755 -8.87 4.07 21.59
N HIS A 756 -9.74 4.41 20.67
CA HIS A 756 -10.26 5.75 20.50
C HIS A 756 -11.76 5.75 20.81
N LEU A 757 -12.18 6.63 21.71
CA LEU A 757 -13.57 6.80 22.09
C LEU A 757 -13.99 8.23 21.74
N THR A 758 -15.13 8.38 21.11
CA THR A 758 -15.73 9.68 20.82
C THR A 758 -17.14 9.74 21.36
N PHE A 759 -17.39 10.69 22.24
CA PHE A 759 -18.70 10.99 22.78
C PHE A 759 -19.17 12.32 22.22
N SER A 760 -20.35 12.36 21.61
CA SER A 760 -20.91 13.55 20.96
C SER A 760 -22.20 13.95 21.68
N ILE A 761 -22.22 15.16 22.24
CA ILE A 761 -23.37 15.70 22.94
C ILE A 761 -23.68 17.07 22.31
N GLY A 762 -24.69 17.11 21.48
CA GLY A 762 -25.05 18.32 20.74
C GLY A 762 -23.94 18.81 19.81
N GLN A 763 -23.33 19.92 20.17
CA GLN A 763 -22.25 20.57 19.41
C GLN A 763 -20.84 20.23 19.94
N ILE A 764 -20.75 19.39 20.98
CA ILE A 764 -19.50 19.08 21.66
C ILE A 764 -19.17 17.62 21.45
N ASP A 765 -17.94 17.35 21.00
CA ASP A 765 -17.35 16.02 21.01
C ASP A 765 -16.25 15.96 22.06
N LEU A 766 -16.29 14.95 22.92
CA LEU A 766 -15.18 14.54 23.77
C LEU A 766 -14.52 13.35 23.11
N ARG A 767 -13.24 13.46 22.77
CA ARG A 767 -12.41 12.38 22.27
C ARG A 767 -11.39 11.97 23.31
N LEU A 768 -11.33 10.67 23.57
CA LEU A 768 -10.34 10.05 24.44
C LEU A 768 -9.60 8.99 23.64
N SER A 769 -8.30 8.98 23.73
CA SER A 769 -7.50 7.88 23.18
C SER A 769 -6.57 7.30 24.21
N GLY A 770 -6.50 5.97 24.25
CA GLY A 770 -5.55 5.20 25.05
C GLY A 770 -4.69 4.35 24.12
N GLU A 771 -3.39 4.35 24.35
CA GLU A 771 -2.45 3.50 23.62
C GLU A 771 -1.60 2.73 24.63
N HIS A 772 -1.45 1.44 24.40
CA HIS A 772 -0.55 0.59 25.18
C HIS A 772 0.42 -0.10 24.23
N TYR A 773 1.69 -0.01 24.56
CA TYR A 773 2.81 -0.63 23.84
C TYR A 773 3.53 -1.56 24.80
N ARG A 774 3.58 -2.82 24.46
CA ARG A 774 4.48 -3.80 25.08
C ARG A 774 5.51 -4.20 24.03
N ASN A 775 6.79 -3.92 24.30
CA ASN A 775 7.90 -4.27 23.45
C ASN A 775 8.88 -5.15 24.22
N ASP A 776 9.16 -6.34 23.72
CA ASP A 776 10.23 -7.17 24.25
C ASP A 776 11.59 -6.59 23.78
N LEU A 777 12.52 -6.45 24.71
CA LEU A 777 13.86 -5.89 24.46
C LEU A 777 14.95 -6.99 24.37
N GLY A 778 14.57 -8.25 24.41
CA GLY A 778 15.45 -9.42 24.49
C GLY A 778 15.69 -9.87 25.93
N GLU A 779 16.28 -11.07 26.11
CA GLU A 779 16.66 -11.66 27.40
C GLU A 779 15.58 -11.58 28.49
N HIS A 780 14.32 -11.84 28.09
CA HIS A 780 13.13 -11.77 28.97
C HIS A 780 12.81 -10.37 29.51
N THR A 781 13.49 -9.32 29.06
CA THR A 781 13.16 -7.93 29.39
C THR A 781 12.11 -7.38 28.46
N HIS A 782 11.18 -6.59 28.99
CA HIS A 782 10.17 -5.91 28.19
C HIS A 782 9.84 -4.53 28.74
N LEU A 783 9.41 -3.65 27.87
CA LEU A 783 8.94 -2.31 28.21
C LEU A 783 7.43 -2.21 27.99
N ASN A 784 6.71 -1.75 29.00
CA ASN A 784 5.32 -1.37 28.89
C ASN A 784 5.21 0.16 28.90
N THR A 785 4.64 0.72 27.85
CA THR A 785 4.43 2.16 27.75
C THR A 785 2.95 2.44 27.47
N VAL A 786 2.35 3.30 28.27
CA VAL A 786 0.96 3.72 28.12
C VAL A 786 0.92 5.20 27.83
N PHE A 787 0.13 5.57 26.84
CA PHE A 787 -0.23 6.95 26.52
C PHE A 787 -1.73 7.13 26.66
N ALA A 788 -2.11 8.34 27.02
CA ALA A 788 -3.49 8.79 26.95
C ALA A 788 -3.52 10.20 26.40
N ASP A 789 -4.48 10.46 25.52
CA ASP A 789 -4.79 11.78 24.98
C ASP A 789 -6.26 12.10 25.21
N ALA A 790 -6.57 13.38 25.34
CA ALA A 790 -7.93 13.87 25.44
C ALA A 790 -8.10 15.09 24.56
N SER A 791 -9.22 15.22 23.87
CA SER A 791 -9.58 16.46 23.19
C SER A 791 -11.05 16.78 23.32
N LEU A 792 -11.34 18.06 23.47
CA LEU A 792 -12.67 18.63 23.50
C LEU A 792 -12.88 19.46 22.24
N ILE A 793 -13.92 19.13 21.49
CA ILE A 793 -14.19 19.75 20.19
C ILE A 793 -15.57 20.39 20.24
N TYR A 794 -15.64 21.70 19.96
CA TYR A 794 -16.89 22.43 19.80
C TYR A 794 -17.13 22.76 18.34
N LYS A 795 -18.29 22.37 17.82
CA LYS A 795 -18.70 22.54 16.42
C LYS A 795 -19.88 23.48 16.32
N ARG A 796 -19.74 24.59 15.60
CA ARG A 796 -20.84 25.54 15.37
C ARG A 796 -20.79 26.07 13.94
N LYS A 797 -21.76 25.69 13.12
CA LYS A 797 -21.84 26.06 11.69
C LYS A 797 -20.52 25.76 10.96
N LYS A 798 -19.76 26.82 10.61
CA LYS A 798 -18.50 26.79 9.89
C LYS A 798 -17.27 26.71 10.81
N TRP A 799 -17.44 26.85 12.12
CA TRP A 799 -16.37 26.86 13.11
C TRP A 799 -16.24 25.52 13.80
N ARG A 800 -15.01 25.10 13.98
CA ARG A 800 -14.62 23.98 14.84
C ARG A 800 -13.46 24.44 15.73
N LEU A 801 -13.70 24.46 17.02
CA LEU A 801 -12.70 24.76 18.04
C LEU A 801 -12.30 23.45 18.70
N GLU A 802 -11.02 23.21 18.86
CA GLU A 802 -10.50 22.00 19.48
C GLU A 802 -9.45 22.37 20.54
N ALA A 803 -9.61 21.89 21.75
CA ALA A 803 -8.60 21.89 22.78
C ALA A 803 -8.15 20.46 23.02
N SER A 804 -6.85 20.20 22.94
CA SER A 804 -6.27 18.86 23.07
C SER A 804 -5.14 18.82 24.08
N LEU A 805 -5.05 17.70 24.78
CA LEU A 805 -3.95 17.33 25.68
C LEU A 805 -3.42 15.98 25.19
N ASN A 806 -2.18 15.96 24.76
CA ASN A 806 -1.49 14.76 24.30
C ASN A 806 -0.50 14.26 25.36
N ASN A 807 -0.32 12.95 25.43
CA ASN A 807 0.61 12.30 26.33
C ASN A 807 0.40 12.73 27.81
N LEU A 808 -0.81 12.54 28.32
CA LEU A 808 -1.21 12.93 29.69
C LEU A 808 -0.24 12.41 30.77
N PHE A 809 0.34 11.23 30.55
CA PHE A 809 1.29 10.61 31.48
C PHE A 809 2.72 11.13 31.35
N ASN A 810 2.97 12.08 30.45
CA ASN A 810 4.27 12.72 30.23
C ASN A 810 5.44 11.72 30.01
N LYS A 811 5.20 10.69 29.22
CA LYS A 811 6.25 9.76 28.84
C LYS A 811 7.24 10.45 27.89
N LYS A 812 8.55 10.38 28.20
CA LYS A 812 9.59 11.09 27.43
C LYS A 812 10.55 10.12 26.70
N LYS A 813 10.46 8.82 26.98
CA LYS A 813 11.34 7.79 26.40
C LYS A 813 10.53 6.59 25.92
N TYR A 814 11.01 5.99 24.86
CA TYR A 814 10.48 4.75 24.30
C TYR A 814 11.65 3.86 23.81
N ALA A 815 11.50 2.56 23.90
CA ALA A 815 12.50 1.62 23.41
C ALA A 815 11.84 0.42 22.73
N TYR A 816 12.52 -0.13 21.75
CA TYR A 816 12.12 -1.33 21.05
C TYR A 816 13.33 -2.09 20.53
N THR A 817 13.18 -3.39 20.29
CA THR A 817 14.21 -4.25 19.70
C THR A 817 13.68 -4.87 18.41
N THR A 818 14.54 -4.98 17.42
CA THR A 818 14.27 -5.73 16.19
C THR A 818 15.38 -6.72 15.92
N TYR A 819 15.04 -7.88 15.33
CA TYR A 819 16.02 -8.82 14.82
C TYR A 819 16.19 -8.68 13.31
N SER A 820 17.42 -8.76 12.85
CA SER A 820 17.76 -9.15 11.49
C SER A 820 18.28 -10.60 11.48
N ALA A 821 18.89 -11.05 10.40
CA ALA A 821 19.37 -12.44 10.28
C ALA A 821 20.27 -12.87 11.44
N THR A 822 21.30 -12.08 11.75
CA THR A 822 22.35 -12.40 12.72
C THR A 822 22.64 -11.26 13.69
N GLN A 823 21.72 -10.32 13.84
CA GLN A 823 21.90 -9.14 14.69
C GLN A 823 20.61 -8.84 15.45
N SER A 824 20.77 -8.24 16.63
CA SER A 824 19.70 -7.50 17.29
C SER A 824 20.01 -6.01 17.29
N TYR A 825 18.97 -5.22 17.16
CA TYR A 825 19.06 -3.77 17.18
C TYR A 825 18.04 -3.23 18.17
N THR A 826 18.52 -2.74 19.30
CA THR A 826 17.70 -2.09 20.33
C THR A 826 17.85 -0.58 20.18
N SER A 827 16.74 0.10 19.97
CA SER A 827 16.73 1.56 19.87
C SER A 827 15.98 2.17 21.05
N ARG A 828 16.60 3.17 21.66
CA ARG A 828 16.02 4.00 22.73
C ARG A 828 15.86 5.41 22.19
N LEU A 829 14.63 5.92 22.21
CA LEU A 829 14.26 7.17 21.56
C LEU A 829 13.70 8.16 22.59
N ASN A 830 14.07 9.42 22.45
CA ASN A 830 13.28 10.47 23.04
C ASN A 830 12.00 10.65 22.23
N ILE A 831 10.90 10.83 22.94
CA ILE A 831 9.56 11.03 22.36
C ILE A 831 8.95 12.29 22.90
N ARG A 832 7.95 12.81 22.17
CA ARG A 832 7.26 14.05 22.51
C ARG A 832 6.61 13.95 23.89
N PRO A 833 6.87 14.90 24.80
CA PRO A 833 6.33 14.90 26.15
C PRO A 833 4.85 15.28 26.15
N ARG A 834 4.32 15.70 27.30
CA ARG A 834 2.97 16.25 27.42
C ARG A 834 2.88 17.55 26.63
N GLU A 835 1.78 17.68 25.89
CA GLU A 835 1.51 18.84 25.05
C GLU A 835 0.06 19.24 25.16
N ALA A 836 -0.17 20.56 25.27
CA ALA A 836 -1.49 21.15 25.21
C ALA A 836 -1.60 22.02 23.95
N MET A 837 -2.72 21.93 23.24
CA MET A 837 -2.91 22.68 22.00
C MET A 837 -4.36 23.12 21.85
N ALA A 838 -4.54 24.37 21.42
CA ALA A 838 -5.83 24.91 21.00
C ALA A 838 -5.80 25.15 19.49
N THR A 839 -6.80 24.66 18.77
CA THR A 839 -6.88 24.75 17.32
C THR A 839 -8.24 25.28 16.90
N VAL A 840 -8.24 26.21 15.97
CA VAL A 840 -9.42 26.78 15.33
C VAL A 840 -9.45 26.39 13.87
N ASN A 841 -10.52 25.74 13.45
CA ASN A 841 -10.76 25.45 12.03
C ASN A 841 -11.98 26.24 11.56
N TYR A 842 -11.86 26.89 10.43
CA TYR A 842 -12.95 27.60 9.78
C TYR A 842 -13.13 27.12 8.35
N GLN A 843 -14.36 26.80 7.99
CA GLN A 843 -14.74 26.41 6.63
C GLN A 843 -15.51 27.57 5.97
N PHE A 844 -14.99 28.06 4.86
CA PHE A 844 -15.61 29.16 4.10
C PHE A 844 -16.82 28.70 3.30
#